data_abd96042202e812f832c1f57f69db9b6
#
_entry.id   abd96042202e812f832c1f57f69db9b6
#
_cell.length_a   1.000
_cell.length_b   1.000
_cell.length_c   1.000
_cell.angle_alpha   90.00
_cell.angle_beta   90.00
_cell.angle_gamma   90.00
#
_symmetry.space_group_name_H-M   'P 1'
#
loop_
_entity.id
_entity.type
_entity.pdbx_description
1 polymer ?
#
loop_
_entity_poly.entity_id
_entity_poly.type
_entity_poly.pdbx_seq_one_letter_code
_entity_poly.pdbx_strand_id
1 'polypeptide(L)'
;MYAHVVSYFIFSMGLIKKIGGSLLTKGSIMLMIFSFVCCADNRIADYQTPVLNYQTNMENDFIVPEGWQISLWAESPSLYNPTNMDVDEKGRVWVTEAVNYRDFNNDPKHRLNFEEGDRIMILEDTDGDGISDTSKVFVQDKDLVAPMGIAVVGNKVFVSCAPTLFVYTDENGDDVPDKKEAFLTGFGGFDHDHSLHSLVVGPDGKWYFNTGNAGPHRVTDKGGWQLRSGSVYSGGTPYNDKNEPAQVSDDGRIWVGGLALRMNNKGKDLEVVGHNFRNSYEVALDSYGNMWQNDNDDQVVTCRVSWLMEGGNAGYFNANGKRTWQADRKPGQDIFTAHWHQDDPGVMPAGDNTGAGSPTGVVVYEGDAFGPEYRGMLLSADAGRNVIFAYQPSPNGAGFDLKRRDLITSTQESTEGYVWNDIDDDKRKWFRPSDVAVGTDGAIYIADWYDPVVGGHQMMDTLGYGRIYRISPKGKNLTIPKIDLSTVEGQIDALLNPAINVRSQGFEQLLEQGERVVEDVKKILDSDNPYHRSRAIWLLSKLGNQGNAIVKNVLKNEPDPRLRTVAFRALKDDAESFLKYAATAANDPSPQVRREVAISLRDIPWKESSALIKELFKGYSDNDPWYLEALGMAMDGKEESAYAELLSDQPDDPVKWSDAFASLVWRIHPKSAVNALKERALAESLSPNLKIQSVDALAFINDRDAVAAMLAINKSSTDKTIKETSQWWLDFRKNNDWFAFWDWEAENGEGFSVPDNIAELNEILLNQDTSTKKRIEAGNEMAGSLIGGRLLISLAAKDQLSNEVISGISEAIFNNPELEIRTLASEHFKKSGEKQMAIPAILKLTGDSGKGESVFLSKCTTCHKNGITGNDIGPDLSSIGEKFDKTALLDAIIHPNASIVFGYEPLMIKTKSGQAFFGFLLSEGETTVLKDMTGKQIVIAPDDIESKEKMKMGIMPNALALGLTEQDLANLSAYLLTLKNSTL
;
A
#
# COMPACT_ATOMS: atom_id res chain seq x y z
N MET A 1 16.31 -18.05 21.72
CA MET A 1 17.64 -18.40 21.22
C MET A 1 18.72 -18.27 22.30
N TYR A 2 18.77 -17.22 23.10
CA TYR A 2 19.75 -17.06 24.19
C TYR A 2 19.70 -18.14 25.29
N ALA A 3 18.52 -18.62 25.66
CA ALA A 3 18.37 -19.64 26.71
C ALA A 3 18.86 -21.04 26.29
N HIS A 4 18.85 -21.37 25.00
CA HIS A 4 19.35 -22.68 24.54
C HIS A 4 20.86 -22.74 24.34
N VAL A 5 21.49 -21.61 24.03
CA VAL A 5 22.96 -21.54 23.87
C VAL A 5 23.68 -21.66 25.22
N VAL A 6 23.11 -21.08 26.28
CA VAL A 6 23.69 -21.21 27.65
C VAL A 6 23.53 -22.62 28.20
N SER A 7 22.47 -23.34 27.89
CA SER A 7 22.26 -24.74 28.30
C SER A 7 23.24 -25.70 27.65
N TYR A 8 23.64 -25.47 26.39
CA TYR A 8 24.63 -26.30 25.69
C TYR A 8 26.05 -26.08 26.21
N PHE A 9 26.38 -24.85 26.62
CA PHE A 9 27.69 -24.53 27.19
C PHE A 9 27.94 -25.15 28.59
N ILE A 10 26.91 -25.24 29.42
CA ILE A 10 27.01 -25.87 30.74
C ILE A 10 27.11 -27.39 30.62
N PHE A 11 26.47 -28.00 29.62
CA PHE A 11 26.58 -29.45 29.40
C PHE A 11 27.96 -29.88 28.85
N SER A 12 28.60 -29.05 28.02
CA SER A 12 29.94 -29.33 27.48
C SER A 12 31.05 -29.21 28.54
N MET A 13 30.92 -28.33 29.53
CA MET A 13 31.85 -28.21 30.63
C MET A 13 31.76 -29.37 31.66
N GLY A 14 30.60 -30.01 31.76
CA GLY A 14 30.40 -31.19 32.60
C GLY A 14 31.09 -32.47 32.06
N LEU A 15 31.29 -32.54 30.75
CA LEU A 15 31.90 -33.70 30.09
C LEU A 15 33.45 -33.69 30.16
N ILE A 16 34.06 -32.51 30.23
CA ILE A 16 35.53 -32.34 30.30
C ILE A 16 36.10 -32.71 31.71
N LYS A 17 35.27 -32.72 32.72
CA LYS A 17 35.67 -33.11 34.09
C LYS A 17 35.78 -34.62 34.34
N LYS A 18 35.42 -35.48 33.36
CA LYS A 18 35.41 -36.95 33.51
C LYS A 18 36.52 -37.67 32.73
N ILE A 19 37.37 -36.95 31.97
CA ILE A 19 38.53 -37.60 31.34
C ILE A 19 39.80 -36.96 31.92
N GLY A 20 40.52 -37.75 32.70
CA GLY A 20 41.63 -37.36 33.53
C GLY A 20 42.84 -36.82 32.77
N GLY A 21 43.40 -35.81 33.34
CA GLY A 21 44.79 -35.49 33.46
C GLY A 21 45.65 -35.36 32.21
N SER A 22 45.91 -34.10 31.81
CA SER A 22 47.31 -33.67 31.53
C SER A 22 47.30 -32.21 31.06
N LEU A 23 48.21 -31.42 31.56
CA LEU A 23 48.48 -30.02 31.36
C LEU A 23 48.26 -29.53 29.93
N LEU A 24 47.32 -28.64 29.75
CA LEU A 24 47.31 -27.62 28.70
C LEU A 24 47.35 -26.27 29.38
N THR A 25 48.40 -25.55 29.09
CA THR A 25 48.79 -24.30 29.76
C THR A 25 47.73 -23.21 29.56
N LYS A 26 47.45 -22.46 30.64
CA LYS A 26 46.52 -21.31 30.68
C LYS A 26 46.72 -20.25 29.60
N GLY A 27 47.80 -20.29 28.82
CA GLY A 27 48.11 -19.34 27.76
C GLY A 27 47.35 -19.56 26.44
N SER A 28 47.01 -20.81 26.10
CA SER A 28 46.34 -21.10 24.82
C SER A 28 44.85 -20.84 24.85
N ILE A 29 44.21 -20.91 26.02
CA ILE A 29 42.80 -20.58 26.20
C ILE A 29 42.60 -19.08 26.21
N MET A 30 43.57 -18.31 26.73
CA MET A 30 43.52 -16.84 26.72
C MET A 30 43.74 -16.26 25.31
N LEU A 31 44.51 -16.93 24.44
CA LEU A 31 44.75 -16.52 23.07
C LEU A 31 43.54 -16.79 22.15
N MET A 32 42.76 -17.87 22.42
CA MET A 32 41.51 -18.14 21.69
C MET A 32 40.37 -17.18 22.08
N ILE A 33 40.31 -16.75 23.34
CA ILE A 33 39.33 -15.76 23.80
C ILE A 33 39.68 -14.36 23.26
N PHE A 34 40.98 -14.01 23.18
CA PHE A 34 41.38 -12.72 22.57
C PHE A 34 41.22 -12.69 21.04
N SER A 35 41.33 -13.81 20.33
CA SER A 35 41.07 -13.85 18.89
C SER A 35 39.57 -13.74 18.54
N PHE A 36 38.67 -14.13 19.44
CA PHE A 36 37.21 -13.94 19.25
C PHE A 36 36.72 -12.54 19.68
N VAL A 37 37.45 -11.84 20.55
CA VAL A 37 37.10 -10.49 21.01
C VAL A 37 37.62 -9.41 20.03
N CYS A 38 38.65 -9.68 19.22
CA CYS A 38 39.15 -8.73 18.22
C CYS A 38 38.35 -8.69 16.92
N CYS A 39 37.39 -9.60 16.69
CA CYS A 39 36.52 -9.58 15.51
C CYS A 39 35.10 -9.01 15.81
N ALA A 40 34.87 -8.50 17.02
CA ALA A 40 33.56 -8.02 17.46
C ALA A 40 33.51 -6.50 17.75
N ASP A 41 34.51 -5.73 17.27
CA ASP A 41 34.50 -4.28 17.43
C ASP A 41 34.06 -3.58 16.12
N ASN A 42 32.98 -4.11 15.49
CA ASN A 42 32.10 -3.27 14.69
C ASN A 42 31.10 -2.68 15.67
N ARG A 43 31.31 -1.45 16.12
CA ARG A 43 30.29 -0.66 16.79
C ARG A 43 29.15 -0.40 15.81
N ILE A 44 28.28 -1.42 15.65
CA ILE A 44 26.90 -1.18 15.28
C ILE A 44 26.36 -0.34 16.42
N ALA A 45 25.98 0.91 16.14
CA ALA A 45 25.25 1.72 17.10
C ALA A 45 24.13 0.85 17.67
N ASP A 46 24.17 0.60 18.98
CA ASP A 46 23.15 -0.20 19.66
C ASP A 46 21.79 0.48 19.41
N TYR A 47 21.00 -0.08 18.51
CA TYR A 47 19.59 0.28 18.35
C TYR A 47 18.85 -0.27 19.58
N GLN A 48 19.00 0.45 20.68
CA GLN A 48 18.23 0.12 21.88
C GLN A 48 16.81 0.64 21.68
N THR A 49 15.91 -0.27 21.37
CA THR A 49 14.49 0.03 21.36
C THR A 49 14.07 0.44 22.79
N PRO A 50 13.54 1.63 23.02
CA PRO A 50 13.13 2.05 24.35
C PRO A 50 12.12 1.07 24.95
N VAL A 51 12.27 0.75 26.23
CA VAL A 51 11.28 -0.03 26.96
C VAL A 51 10.15 0.94 27.34
N LEU A 52 8.96 0.75 26.74
CA LEU A 52 7.79 1.55 27.05
C LEU A 52 7.03 0.91 28.21
N ASN A 53 6.89 1.64 29.30
CA ASN A 53 5.90 1.36 30.35
C ASN A 53 4.72 2.29 30.14
N TYR A 54 3.51 1.82 30.35
CA TYR A 54 2.29 2.58 30.03
C TYR A 54 1.56 3.05 31.28
N GLN A 55 0.86 4.16 31.17
CA GLN A 55 -0.03 4.72 32.17
C GLN A 55 -1.32 5.21 31.50
N THR A 56 -2.40 5.27 32.25
CA THR A 56 -3.64 5.92 31.81
C THR A 56 -3.56 7.42 32.07
N ASN A 57 -4.02 8.24 31.13
CA ASN A 57 -3.98 9.70 31.16
C ASN A 57 -5.33 10.29 30.70
N MET A 58 -5.51 11.62 30.80
CA MET A 58 -6.75 12.31 30.42
C MET A 58 -8.02 11.64 30.96
N GLU A 59 -8.19 11.65 32.29
CA GLU A 59 -9.37 11.10 32.95
C GLU A 59 -9.67 9.62 32.63
N ASN A 60 -8.60 8.87 32.24
CA ASN A 60 -8.62 7.47 31.84
C ASN A 60 -9.04 7.20 30.36
N ASP A 61 -9.10 8.21 29.50
CA ASP A 61 -9.48 8.00 28.11
C ASP A 61 -8.32 7.50 27.22
N PHE A 62 -7.05 7.69 27.63
CA PHE A 62 -5.90 7.28 26.86
C PHE A 62 -4.89 6.44 27.64
N ILE A 63 -4.28 5.50 26.95
CA ILE A 63 -3.10 4.74 27.39
C ILE A 63 -1.89 5.32 26.66
N VAL A 64 -0.89 5.80 27.43
CA VAL A 64 0.33 6.43 26.91
C VAL A 64 1.56 5.90 27.65
N PRO A 65 2.80 6.06 27.12
CA PRO A 65 4.02 5.68 27.83
C PRO A 65 4.15 6.38 29.19
N GLU A 66 4.73 5.71 30.17
CA GLU A 66 5.03 6.31 31.49
C GLU A 66 5.99 7.51 31.32
N GLY A 67 5.68 8.59 32.01
CA GLY A 67 6.42 9.84 31.87
C GLY A 67 6.00 10.74 30.72
N TRP A 68 5.00 10.31 29.92
CA TRP A 68 4.39 11.12 28.88
C TRP A 68 3.01 11.63 29.37
N GLN A 69 2.55 12.70 28.75
CA GLN A 69 1.18 13.21 28.94
C GLN A 69 0.57 13.55 27.58
N ILE A 70 -0.74 13.38 27.50
CA ILE A 70 -1.58 13.82 26.39
C ILE A 70 -2.54 14.88 26.90
N SER A 71 -2.74 15.94 26.14
CA SER A 71 -3.73 17.00 26.45
C SER A 71 -4.56 17.30 25.20
N LEU A 72 -5.82 17.63 25.39
CA LEU A 72 -6.63 18.21 24.33
C LEU A 72 -6.09 19.61 24.04
N TRP A 73 -5.56 19.83 22.83
CA TRP A 73 -4.92 21.08 22.42
C TRP A 73 -5.91 22.01 21.72
N ALA A 74 -6.77 21.46 20.86
CA ALA A 74 -7.85 22.19 20.20
C ALA A 74 -9.02 21.24 19.90
N GLU A 75 -10.23 21.79 19.82
CA GLU A 75 -11.43 21.06 19.39
C GLU A 75 -12.42 22.00 18.68
N SER A 76 -13.43 21.44 18.04
CA SER A 76 -14.52 22.20 17.45
C SER A 76 -15.20 23.10 18.49
N PRO A 77 -15.51 24.37 18.15
CA PRO A 77 -15.60 24.91 16.79
C PRO A 77 -14.34 25.58 16.22
N SER A 78 -13.17 25.44 16.86
CA SER A 78 -11.93 26.05 16.36
C SER A 78 -11.45 25.38 15.06
N LEU A 79 -11.84 24.15 14.81
CA LEU A 79 -11.58 23.37 13.59
C LEU A 79 -12.67 22.31 13.40
N TYR A 80 -12.77 21.75 12.18
CA TYR A 80 -13.69 20.66 11.85
C TYR A 80 -12.99 19.61 10.97
N ASN A 81 -13.28 18.31 11.15
CA ASN A 81 -12.82 17.19 10.34
C ASN A 81 -11.37 17.36 9.80
N PRO A 82 -10.35 17.38 10.67
CA PRO A 82 -8.96 17.55 10.25
C PRO A 82 -8.47 16.32 9.49
N THR A 83 -7.88 16.53 8.31
CA THR A 83 -7.28 15.45 7.51
C THR A 83 -5.77 15.41 7.65
N ASN A 84 -5.12 16.56 7.60
CA ASN A 84 -3.65 16.65 7.65
C ASN A 84 -3.21 17.93 8.35
N MET A 85 -2.00 17.94 8.91
CA MET A 85 -1.44 19.06 9.66
C MET A 85 0.00 19.34 9.28
N ASP A 86 0.41 20.60 9.43
CA ASP A 86 1.82 21.00 9.43
C ASP A 86 2.07 22.03 10.54
N VAL A 87 3.34 22.21 10.93
CA VAL A 87 3.74 23.17 11.97
C VAL A 87 4.76 24.14 11.40
N ASP A 88 4.44 25.43 11.44
CA ASP A 88 5.33 26.48 10.94
C ASP A 88 6.46 26.85 11.93
N GLU A 89 7.37 27.75 11.52
CA GLU A 89 8.52 28.17 12.32
C GLU A 89 8.14 28.95 13.59
N LYS A 90 6.89 29.43 13.66
CA LYS A 90 6.35 30.11 14.85
C LYS A 90 5.67 29.13 15.83
N GLY A 91 5.59 27.84 15.46
CA GLY A 91 4.93 26.80 16.24
C GLY A 91 3.41 26.76 16.07
N ARG A 92 2.85 27.47 15.09
CA ARG A 92 1.44 27.46 14.77
C ARG A 92 1.11 26.16 14.02
N VAL A 93 -0.02 25.57 14.35
CA VAL A 93 -0.50 24.35 13.67
C VAL A 93 -1.44 24.75 12.54
N TRP A 94 -1.12 24.32 11.35
CA TRP A 94 -1.91 24.50 10.14
C TRP A 94 -2.67 23.24 9.83
N VAL A 95 -3.95 23.35 9.51
CA VAL A 95 -4.85 22.21 9.36
C VAL A 95 -5.66 22.31 8.09
N THR A 96 -5.71 21.21 7.32
CA THR A 96 -6.71 21.03 6.27
C THR A 96 -7.98 20.46 6.87
N GLU A 97 -9.12 21.12 6.58
CA GLU A 97 -10.45 20.62 6.93
C GLU A 97 -11.09 19.95 5.72
N ALA A 98 -11.80 18.85 5.95
CA ALA A 98 -12.49 18.13 4.89
C ALA A 98 -13.96 17.82 5.29
N VAL A 99 -14.73 18.86 5.59
CA VAL A 99 -16.16 18.74 5.91
C VAL A 99 -16.96 18.26 4.70
N ASN A 100 -16.48 18.57 3.49
CA ASN A 100 -17.09 18.12 2.23
C ASN A 100 -16.74 16.68 1.87
N TYR A 101 -15.88 16.00 2.62
CA TYR A 101 -15.60 14.57 2.46
C TYR A 101 -16.85 13.68 2.54
N ARG A 102 -17.90 14.15 3.22
CA ARG A 102 -19.18 13.45 3.35
C ARG A 102 -19.91 13.27 2.03
N ASP A 103 -19.77 14.23 1.12
CA ASP A 103 -20.34 14.15 -0.23
C ASP A 103 -19.34 13.49 -1.14
N PHE A 104 -19.19 12.23 -0.92
CA PHE A 104 -18.24 11.32 -1.50
C PHE A 104 -17.97 11.53 -2.98
N ASN A 105 -16.71 11.42 -3.35
CA ASN A 105 -16.20 11.39 -4.73
C ASN A 105 -16.28 12.71 -5.50
N ASN A 106 -16.40 13.84 -4.82
CA ASN A 106 -16.43 15.13 -5.51
C ASN A 106 -17.39 15.14 -6.73
N ASP A 107 -18.46 14.36 -6.70
CA ASP A 107 -19.44 14.32 -7.77
C ASP A 107 -20.19 15.68 -7.78
N PRO A 108 -20.13 16.46 -8.88
CA PRO A 108 -20.80 17.75 -8.98
C PRO A 108 -22.32 17.70 -8.77
N LYS A 109 -22.90 16.49 -8.76
CA LYS A 109 -24.33 16.27 -8.47
C LYS A 109 -24.61 16.18 -6.98
N HIS A 110 -23.60 15.97 -6.15
CA HIS A 110 -23.76 15.90 -4.71
C HIS A 110 -23.76 17.31 -4.12
N ARG A 111 -24.52 17.47 -3.05
CA ARG A 111 -24.56 18.71 -2.32
C ARG A 111 -23.39 18.79 -1.36
N LEU A 112 -22.59 19.86 -1.44
CA LEU A 112 -21.54 20.13 -0.49
C LEU A 112 -22.10 20.61 0.87
N ASN A 113 -21.50 20.17 1.96
CA ASN A 113 -21.82 20.65 3.30
C ASN A 113 -21.35 22.10 3.50
N PHE A 114 -20.15 22.41 2.99
CA PHE A 114 -19.65 23.78 2.87
C PHE A 114 -19.71 24.22 1.39
N GLU A 115 -20.72 24.98 1.02
CA GLU A 115 -20.94 25.44 -0.38
C GLU A 115 -19.81 26.35 -0.90
N GLU A 116 -19.08 27.01 -0.01
CA GLU A 116 -17.91 27.85 -0.34
C GLU A 116 -16.57 27.07 -0.37
N GLY A 117 -16.62 25.76 -0.21
CA GLY A 117 -15.46 24.88 -0.16
C GLY A 117 -14.93 24.66 1.26
N ASP A 118 -14.00 23.72 1.39
CA ASP A 118 -13.31 23.43 2.65
C ASP A 118 -12.28 24.52 2.98
N ARG A 119 -11.76 24.48 4.23
CA ARG A 119 -10.90 25.54 4.77
C ARG A 119 -9.51 25.04 5.09
N ILE A 120 -8.56 25.98 5.08
CA ILE A 120 -7.27 25.83 5.72
C ILE A 120 -7.27 26.73 6.96
N MET A 121 -6.98 26.15 8.13
CA MET A 121 -7.02 26.80 9.42
C MET A 121 -5.62 27.00 9.99
N ILE A 122 -5.41 28.11 10.70
CA ILE A 122 -4.24 28.37 11.53
C ILE A 122 -4.68 28.37 12.99
N LEU A 123 -4.05 27.54 13.82
CA LEU A 123 -4.30 27.49 15.26
C LEU A 123 -3.01 27.85 16.02
N GLU A 124 -3.14 28.58 17.11
CA GLU A 124 -2.01 29.08 17.88
C GLU A 124 -2.30 29.04 19.39
N ASP A 125 -1.30 28.67 20.16
CA ASP A 125 -1.19 28.84 21.62
C ASP A 125 -0.37 30.09 21.87
N THR A 126 -1.06 31.24 22.11
CA THR A 126 -0.43 32.57 22.19
C THR A 126 0.13 32.88 23.57
N ASP A 127 -0.34 32.20 24.61
CA ASP A 127 0.11 32.44 25.99
C ASP A 127 1.08 31.36 26.51
N GLY A 128 1.26 30.27 25.73
CA GLY A 128 2.23 29.19 26.01
C GLY A 128 1.79 28.24 27.10
N ASP A 129 0.48 28.09 27.33
CA ASP A 129 -0.07 27.19 28.34
C ASP A 129 -0.22 25.74 27.85
N GLY A 130 -0.02 25.50 26.55
CA GLY A 130 -0.10 24.19 25.88
C GLY A 130 -1.48 23.86 25.36
N ILE A 131 -2.37 24.85 25.23
CA ILE A 131 -3.71 24.75 24.63
C ILE A 131 -3.84 25.86 23.58
N SER A 132 -4.46 25.58 22.44
CA SER A 132 -4.72 26.61 21.43
C SER A 132 -5.80 27.59 21.91
N ASP A 133 -5.49 28.86 21.93
CA ASP A 133 -6.43 29.92 22.31
C ASP A 133 -6.94 30.76 21.15
N THR A 134 -6.35 30.59 19.95
CA THR A 134 -6.79 31.29 18.73
C THR A 134 -6.93 30.32 17.54
N SER A 135 -7.90 30.65 16.68
CA SER A 135 -8.04 30.00 15.37
C SER A 135 -8.39 31.05 14.30
N LYS A 136 -7.75 30.92 13.14
CA LYS A 136 -7.93 31.84 12.00
C LYS A 136 -8.12 31.04 10.72
N VAL A 137 -9.09 31.42 9.88
CA VAL A 137 -9.20 30.89 8.51
C VAL A 137 -8.12 31.55 7.65
N PHE A 138 -7.16 30.77 7.15
CA PHE A 138 -6.20 31.23 6.14
C PHE A 138 -6.89 31.38 4.78
N VAL A 139 -7.61 30.36 4.36
CA VAL A 139 -8.41 30.37 3.12
C VAL A 139 -9.61 29.44 3.22
N GLN A 140 -10.72 29.84 2.61
CA GLN A 140 -11.84 28.99 2.24
C GLN A 140 -12.05 29.12 0.73
N ASP A 141 -12.06 28.01 -0.01
CA ASP A 141 -12.03 28.04 -1.47
C ASP A 141 -12.88 26.92 -2.07
N LYS A 142 -13.68 27.26 -3.08
CA LYS A 142 -14.58 26.32 -3.78
C LYS A 142 -13.85 25.18 -4.51
N ASP A 143 -12.57 25.38 -4.83
CA ASP A 143 -11.75 24.32 -5.42
C ASP A 143 -11.19 23.36 -4.36
N LEU A 144 -11.34 23.67 -3.07
CA LEU A 144 -10.97 22.77 -1.98
C LEU A 144 -12.19 21.93 -1.60
N VAL A 145 -12.20 20.68 -2.04
CA VAL A 145 -13.19 19.67 -1.68
C VAL A 145 -12.46 18.47 -1.16
N ALA A 146 -12.53 18.24 0.15
CA ALA A 146 -11.81 17.21 0.86
C ALA A 146 -10.27 17.25 0.59
N PRO A 147 -9.56 18.33 0.94
CA PRO A 147 -8.11 18.37 0.84
C PRO A 147 -7.47 17.35 1.79
N MET A 148 -6.48 16.58 1.31
CA MET A 148 -5.90 15.44 1.99
C MET A 148 -4.42 15.64 2.38
N GLY A 149 -3.87 16.83 2.18
CA GLY A 149 -2.48 17.11 2.55
C GLY A 149 -2.17 18.60 2.59
N ILE A 150 -1.25 18.97 3.48
CA ILE A 150 -0.76 20.35 3.63
C ILE A 150 0.76 20.37 3.87
N ALA A 151 1.44 21.36 3.31
CA ALA A 151 2.81 21.71 3.68
C ALA A 151 2.99 23.21 3.70
N VAL A 152 3.51 23.74 4.80
CA VAL A 152 3.79 25.16 5.00
C VAL A 152 5.29 25.41 4.88
N VAL A 153 5.68 26.08 3.80
CA VAL A 153 7.09 26.36 3.51
C VAL A 153 7.29 27.86 3.30
N GLY A 154 7.75 28.53 4.34
CA GLY A 154 7.86 29.98 4.38
C GLY A 154 6.50 30.67 4.19
N ASN A 155 6.37 31.48 3.15
CA ASN A 155 5.12 32.18 2.83
C ASN A 155 4.21 31.41 1.85
N LYS A 156 4.49 30.11 1.60
CA LYS A 156 3.71 29.25 0.68
C LYS A 156 3.06 28.12 1.42
N VAL A 157 1.80 27.90 1.10
CA VAL A 157 1.00 26.80 1.62
C VAL A 157 0.60 25.89 0.46
N PHE A 158 1.12 24.66 0.46
CA PHE A 158 0.81 23.63 -0.52
C PHE A 158 -0.35 22.82 -0.01
N VAL A 159 -1.35 22.60 -0.86
CA VAL A 159 -2.56 21.87 -0.50
C VAL A 159 -2.84 20.81 -1.54
N SER A 160 -2.79 19.56 -1.11
CA SER A 160 -3.15 18.41 -1.93
C SER A 160 -4.66 18.24 -1.93
N CYS A 161 -5.31 18.53 -3.04
CA CYS A 161 -6.74 18.37 -3.24
C CYS A 161 -6.99 17.82 -4.64
N ALA A 162 -7.25 16.53 -4.76
CA ALA A 162 -7.40 15.86 -6.06
C ALA A 162 -8.39 16.59 -6.99
N PRO A 163 -8.05 16.75 -8.28
CA PRO A 163 -6.87 16.24 -8.99
C PRO A 163 -5.66 17.18 -8.99
N THR A 164 -5.61 18.19 -8.12
CA THR A 164 -4.66 19.30 -8.20
C THR A 164 -3.89 19.49 -6.89
N LEU A 165 -2.59 19.71 -7.03
CA LEU A 165 -1.76 20.30 -5.98
C LEU A 165 -1.84 21.81 -6.12
N PHE A 166 -2.47 22.50 -5.17
CA PHE A 166 -2.56 23.95 -5.12
C PHE A 166 -1.41 24.57 -4.31
N VAL A 167 -1.06 25.81 -4.64
CA VAL A 167 -0.17 26.64 -3.84
C VAL A 167 -0.87 27.96 -3.58
N TYR A 168 -1.01 28.30 -2.31
CA TYR A 168 -1.44 29.61 -1.85
C TYR A 168 -0.22 30.37 -1.34
N THR A 169 -0.06 31.63 -1.71
CA THR A 169 1.09 32.46 -1.29
C THR A 169 0.57 33.70 -0.58
N ASP A 170 1.01 33.89 0.65
CA ASP A 170 0.86 35.12 1.43
C ASP A 170 2.12 35.98 1.24
N GLU A 171 2.01 37.06 0.42
CA GLU A 171 3.16 37.91 0.10
C GLU A 171 3.43 39.00 1.16
N ASN A 172 2.40 39.33 1.94
CA ASN A 172 2.47 40.47 2.88
C ASN A 172 2.51 40.03 4.34
N GLY A 173 2.31 38.76 4.66
CA GLY A 173 2.40 38.18 6.00
C GLY A 173 1.20 38.47 6.89
N ASP A 174 0.00 38.70 6.31
CA ASP A 174 -1.23 38.95 7.07
C ASP A 174 -2.07 37.68 7.31
N ASP A 175 -1.55 36.49 6.93
CA ASP A 175 -2.19 35.19 7.00
C ASP A 175 -3.45 35.10 6.11
N VAL A 176 -3.45 35.80 4.99
CA VAL A 176 -4.46 35.70 3.93
C VAL A 176 -3.74 35.57 2.60
N PRO A 177 -4.07 34.58 1.75
CA PRO A 177 -3.30 34.38 0.53
C PRO A 177 -3.58 35.51 -0.50
N ASP A 178 -2.49 36.09 -1.02
CA ASP A 178 -2.52 37.08 -2.10
C ASP A 178 -2.61 36.40 -3.48
N LYS A 179 -2.13 35.15 -3.58
CA LYS A 179 -2.07 34.37 -4.82
C LYS A 179 -2.49 32.91 -4.61
N LYS A 180 -3.16 32.38 -5.64
CA LYS A 180 -3.46 30.97 -5.80
C LYS A 180 -2.91 30.47 -7.12
N GLU A 181 -2.29 29.30 -7.12
CA GLU A 181 -1.78 28.62 -8.31
C GLU A 181 -2.18 27.13 -8.28
N ALA A 182 -2.72 26.62 -9.41
CA ALA A 182 -2.75 25.19 -9.66
C ALA A 182 -1.33 24.74 -10.02
N PHE A 183 -0.57 24.26 -9.05
CA PHE A 183 0.86 24.04 -9.19
C PHE A 183 1.18 22.84 -10.09
N LEU A 184 0.53 21.69 -9.84
CA LEU A 184 0.48 20.53 -10.70
C LEU A 184 -0.94 19.99 -10.72
N THR A 185 -1.38 19.40 -11.82
CA THR A 185 -2.72 18.79 -11.94
C THR A 185 -2.69 17.51 -12.76
N GLY A 186 -3.74 16.68 -12.64
CA GLY A 186 -3.87 15.41 -13.35
C GLY A 186 -3.62 14.19 -12.46
N PHE A 187 -3.70 14.33 -11.13
CA PHE A 187 -3.55 13.25 -10.15
C PHE A 187 -4.86 12.49 -9.94
N GLY A 188 -5.21 11.59 -10.87
CA GLY A 188 -6.40 10.76 -10.75
C GLY A 188 -7.69 11.51 -11.03
N GLY A 189 -8.78 11.00 -10.49
CA GLY A 189 -10.15 11.47 -10.72
C GLY A 189 -10.78 12.05 -9.48
N PHE A 190 -12.07 11.72 -9.32
CA PHE A 190 -12.92 12.25 -8.26
C PHE A 190 -12.87 11.43 -6.96
N ASP A 191 -12.16 10.31 -6.94
CA ASP A 191 -11.97 9.50 -5.75
C ASP A 191 -10.85 10.10 -4.89
N HIS A 192 -11.21 11.02 -4.02
CA HIS A 192 -10.25 11.72 -3.16
C HIS A 192 -9.57 10.80 -2.15
N ASP A 193 -10.24 9.72 -1.71
CA ASP A 193 -9.67 8.73 -0.78
C ASP A 193 -8.44 8.02 -1.34
N HIS A 194 -8.40 7.82 -2.65
CA HIS A 194 -7.37 7.04 -3.34
C HIS A 194 -6.60 7.86 -4.38
N SER A 195 -6.63 9.18 -4.28
CA SER A 195 -5.95 10.07 -5.23
C SER A 195 -4.75 10.78 -4.59
N LEU A 196 -4.61 12.10 -4.77
CA LEU A 196 -3.48 12.89 -4.30
C LEU A 196 -3.54 13.13 -2.79
N HIS A 197 -2.48 12.80 -2.09
CA HIS A 197 -2.34 12.95 -0.65
C HIS A 197 -1.20 13.91 -0.24
N SER A 198 -0.62 13.72 0.93
CA SER A 198 0.30 14.65 1.62
C SER A 198 1.51 15.10 0.80
N LEU A 199 2.12 16.19 1.25
CA LEU A 199 3.40 16.69 0.72
C LEU A 199 4.34 17.02 1.88
N VAL A 200 5.59 16.56 1.76
CA VAL A 200 6.65 16.87 2.73
C VAL A 200 7.96 17.24 2.02
N VAL A 201 8.79 18.08 2.66
CA VAL A 201 10.10 18.44 2.11
C VAL A 201 11.18 17.50 2.65
N GLY A 202 11.88 16.81 1.75
CA GLY A 202 12.96 15.90 2.11
C GLY A 202 14.24 16.59 2.55
N PRO A 203 15.16 15.84 3.20
CA PRO A 203 16.43 16.38 3.67
C PRO A 203 17.38 16.80 2.54
N ASP A 204 17.12 16.37 1.32
CA ASP A 204 17.83 16.74 0.09
C ASP A 204 17.32 18.04 -0.55
N GLY A 205 16.27 18.65 0.03
CA GLY A 205 15.60 19.85 -0.47
C GLY A 205 14.62 19.60 -1.62
N LYS A 206 14.32 18.32 -1.94
CA LYS A 206 13.27 17.95 -2.89
C LYS A 206 11.94 17.75 -2.15
N TRP A 207 10.84 17.81 -2.89
CA TRP A 207 9.49 17.66 -2.36
C TRP A 207 8.96 16.28 -2.69
N TYR A 208 8.39 15.63 -1.68
CA TYR A 208 7.87 14.27 -1.74
C TYR A 208 6.37 14.29 -1.45
N PHE A 209 5.62 13.50 -2.19
CA PHE A 209 4.19 13.35 -2.00
C PHE A 209 3.75 12.00 -2.57
N ASN A 210 2.51 11.60 -2.34
CA ASN A 210 2.03 10.32 -2.77
C ASN A 210 0.60 10.37 -3.30
N THR A 211 0.19 9.29 -3.97
CA THR A 211 -1.17 9.04 -4.42
C THR A 211 -1.59 7.63 -4.03
N GLY A 212 -2.88 7.43 -3.84
CA GLY A 212 -3.47 6.11 -3.93
C GLY A 212 -3.61 5.65 -5.39
N ASN A 213 -4.30 4.52 -5.61
CA ASN A 213 -4.40 3.85 -6.90
C ASN A 213 -5.57 4.33 -7.79
N ALA A 214 -6.33 5.35 -7.37
CA ALA A 214 -7.39 5.95 -8.18
C ALA A 214 -6.79 6.79 -9.32
N GLY A 215 -6.57 6.13 -10.45
CA GLY A 215 -6.07 6.76 -11.68
C GLY A 215 -7.20 7.27 -12.59
N PRO A 216 -6.85 7.65 -13.84
CA PRO A 216 -5.49 7.74 -14.35
C PRO A 216 -4.71 8.92 -13.78
N HIS A 217 -3.42 8.73 -13.48
CA HIS A 217 -2.54 9.86 -13.22
C HIS A 217 -1.86 10.28 -14.52
N ARG A 218 -2.19 11.48 -14.99
CA ARG A 218 -1.63 12.07 -16.22
C ARG A 218 -1.14 13.48 -15.93
N VAL A 219 0.06 13.55 -15.38
CA VAL A 219 0.64 14.78 -14.83
C VAL A 219 1.79 15.23 -15.71
N THR A 220 1.77 16.46 -16.16
CA THR A 220 2.90 17.09 -16.83
C THR A 220 3.59 18.04 -15.84
N ASP A 221 4.86 17.82 -15.55
CA ASP A 221 5.63 18.69 -14.70
C ASP A 221 5.93 20.04 -15.37
N LYS A 222 6.41 21.01 -14.60
CA LYS A 222 6.76 22.34 -15.14
C LYS A 222 8.01 22.33 -16.04
N GLY A 223 8.70 21.19 -16.18
CA GLY A 223 9.79 20.95 -17.12
C GLY A 223 9.31 20.37 -18.45
N GLY A 224 8.09 19.85 -18.50
CA GLY A 224 7.46 19.23 -19.66
C GLY A 224 7.52 17.70 -19.68
N TRP A 225 8.09 17.04 -18.66
CA TRP A 225 8.05 15.59 -18.50
C TRP A 225 6.65 15.14 -18.09
N GLN A 226 6.18 14.03 -18.67
CA GLN A 226 4.81 13.54 -18.43
C GLN A 226 4.81 12.16 -17.76
N LEU A 227 4.22 12.13 -16.58
CA LEU A 227 3.77 10.91 -15.90
C LEU A 227 2.50 10.39 -16.55
N ARG A 228 2.48 9.09 -16.87
CA ARG A 228 1.27 8.32 -17.24
C ARG A 228 1.24 7.06 -16.39
N SER A 229 0.20 6.94 -15.58
CA SER A 229 0.03 5.79 -14.69
C SER A 229 -1.43 5.39 -14.66
N GLY A 230 -1.68 4.09 -14.58
CA GLY A 230 -3.02 3.54 -14.48
C GLY A 230 -3.00 2.06 -14.12
N SER A 231 -4.19 1.51 -13.87
CA SER A 231 -4.39 0.11 -13.50
C SER A 231 -5.82 -0.31 -13.83
N VAL A 232 -6.16 -1.58 -13.54
CA VAL A 232 -7.55 -2.06 -13.60
C VAL A 232 -8.41 -1.57 -12.42
N TYR A 233 -7.90 -0.71 -11.56
CA TYR A 233 -8.68 -0.15 -10.46
C TYR A 233 -9.90 0.60 -10.96
N SER A 234 -11.04 0.22 -10.45
CA SER A 234 -12.34 0.74 -10.86
C SER A 234 -13.11 1.42 -9.73
N GLY A 235 -12.51 1.49 -8.55
CA GLY A 235 -13.10 2.14 -7.39
C GLY A 235 -13.52 3.57 -7.70
N GLY A 236 -14.60 4.02 -7.07
CA GLY A 236 -15.17 5.32 -7.38
C GLY A 236 -15.81 5.41 -8.77
N THR A 237 -16.38 4.31 -9.28
CA THR A 237 -17.18 4.37 -10.51
C THR A 237 -18.43 5.26 -10.34
N PRO A 238 -18.77 6.09 -11.32
CA PRO A 238 -18.25 6.11 -12.71
C PRO A 238 -16.96 6.93 -12.92
N TYR A 239 -16.26 7.31 -11.91
CA TYR A 239 -15.21 8.35 -11.94
C TYR A 239 -13.90 7.87 -12.56
N ASN A 240 -13.58 6.58 -12.42
CA ASN A 240 -12.32 5.97 -12.89
C ASN A 240 -12.51 5.11 -14.16
N ASP A 241 -13.51 5.38 -14.98
CA ASP A 241 -13.80 4.66 -16.22
C ASP A 241 -12.67 4.72 -17.27
N LYS A 242 -11.75 5.69 -17.13
CA LYS A 242 -10.59 5.89 -18.01
C LYS A 242 -9.26 5.43 -17.37
N ASN A 243 -9.32 4.76 -16.24
CA ASN A 243 -8.12 4.20 -15.63
C ASN A 243 -7.73 2.92 -16.39
N GLU A 244 -6.69 3.02 -17.22
CA GLU A 244 -6.21 1.95 -18.10
C GLU A 244 -4.84 1.47 -17.65
N PRO A 245 -4.60 0.15 -17.58
CA PRO A 245 -3.31 -0.40 -17.21
C PRO A 245 -2.25 -0.22 -18.31
N ALA A 246 -1.01 -0.54 -17.97
CA ALA A 246 0.15 -0.55 -18.89
C ALA A 246 0.46 0.79 -19.58
N GLN A 247 0.10 1.92 -18.96
CA GLN A 247 0.46 3.24 -19.45
C GLN A 247 1.98 3.44 -19.34
N VAL A 248 2.60 4.00 -20.40
CA VAL A 248 4.04 4.25 -20.45
C VAL A 248 4.30 5.74 -20.26
N SER A 249 5.11 6.10 -19.26
CA SER A 249 5.57 7.47 -19.01
C SER A 249 6.72 7.89 -19.95
N ASP A 250 7.10 9.16 -19.92
CA ASP A 250 8.14 9.69 -20.84
C ASP A 250 9.54 9.09 -20.58
N ASP A 251 9.77 8.48 -19.42
CA ASP A 251 10.96 7.69 -19.09
C ASP A 251 10.98 6.27 -19.71
N GLY A 252 9.92 5.92 -20.44
CA GLY A 252 9.77 4.60 -21.07
C GLY A 252 9.30 3.49 -20.12
N ARG A 253 8.91 3.81 -18.88
CA ARG A 253 8.48 2.84 -17.86
C ARG A 253 6.98 2.80 -17.69
N ILE A 254 6.51 1.64 -17.24
CA ILE A 254 5.14 1.45 -16.76
C ILE A 254 5.15 1.68 -15.24
N TRP A 255 4.49 2.73 -14.79
CA TRP A 255 4.25 3.02 -13.39
C TRP A 255 2.80 2.71 -13.06
N VAL A 256 2.58 1.79 -12.13
CA VAL A 256 1.24 1.38 -11.71
C VAL A 256 0.76 2.30 -10.58
N GLY A 257 -0.52 2.67 -10.57
CA GLY A 257 -1.11 3.59 -9.60
C GLY A 257 -0.92 3.17 -8.14
N GLY A 258 -1.00 4.15 -7.24
CA GLY A 258 -0.44 4.13 -5.90
C GLY A 258 1.05 4.48 -5.98
N LEU A 259 1.34 5.79 -6.00
CA LEU A 259 2.65 6.31 -6.33
C LEU A 259 3.25 7.05 -5.13
N ALA A 260 4.55 6.89 -4.92
CA ALA A 260 5.37 7.86 -4.19
C ALA A 260 6.17 8.67 -5.21
N LEU A 261 6.09 9.97 -5.11
CA LEU A 261 6.58 10.93 -6.09
C LEU A 261 7.58 11.89 -5.45
N ARG A 262 8.50 12.39 -6.27
CA ARG A 262 9.49 13.40 -5.87
C ARG A 262 9.65 14.44 -6.98
N MET A 263 9.85 15.71 -6.61
CA MET A 263 10.13 16.81 -7.54
C MET A 263 11.01 17.87 -6.88
N ASN A 264 11.58 18.78 -7.66
CA ASN A 264 12.23 19.95 -7.11
C ASN A 264 11.22 21.05 -6.68
N ASN A 265 11.66 22.05 -5.92
CA ASN A 265 10.83 23.13 -5.40
C ASN A 265 10.22 24.06 -6.47
N LYS A 266 10.55 23.83 -7.76
CA LYS A 266 9.98 24.58 -8.90
C LYS A 266 8.93 23.75 -9.67
N GLY A 267 8.58 22.57 -9.17
CA GLY A 267 7.64 21.68 -9.83
C GLY A 267 8.18 21.01 -11.09
N LYS A 268 9.50 20.88 -11.21
CA LYS A 268 10.21 20.21 -12.31
C LYS A 268 10.89 18.94 -11.80
N ASP A 269 11.39 18.17 -12.75
CA ASP A 269 12.11 16.94 -12.46
C ASP A 269 11.25 15.99 -11.60
N LEU A 270 9.98 15.83 -12.01
CA LEU A 270 9.06 14.90 -11.37
C LEU A 270 9.53 13.46 -11.62
N GLU A 271 9.71 12.71 -10.55
CA GLU A 271 10.19 11.34 -10.55
C GLU A 271 9.25 10.43 -9.77
N VAL A 272 9.12 9.17 -10.20
CA VAL A 272 8.47 8.13 -9.42
C VAL A 272 9.52 7.43 -8.55
N VAL A 273 9.40 7.55 -7.23
CA VAL A 273 10.32 6.93 -6.26
C VAL A 273 9.78 5.64 -5.66
N GLY A 274 8.53 5.31 -5.92
CA GLY A 274 7.90 4.03 -5.60
C GLY A 274 6.54 3.95 -6.26
N HIS A 275 6.06 2.73 -6.54
CA HIS A 275 4.80 2.55 -7.22
C HIS A 275 4.07 1.27 -6.80
N ASN A 276 2.82 1.13 -7.29
CA ASN A 276 2.00 -0.05 -7.10
C ASN A 276 1.60 -0.29 -5.63
N PHE A 277 1.39 0.80 -4.89
CA PHE A 277 0.67 0.79 -3.63
C PHE A 277 -0.85 0.72 -3.89
N ARG A 278 -1.64 0.36 -2.88
CA ARG A 278 -3.09 0.47 -2.97
C ARG A 278 -3.56 1.87 -2.58
N ASN A 279 -3.40 2.24 -1.33
CA ASN A 279 -3.85 3.52 -0.79
C ASN A 279 -2.95 3.97 0.36
N SER A 280 -1.80 4.50 0.00
CA SER A 280 -0.86 5.09 0.93
C SER A 280 -1.28 6.53 1.22
N TYR A 281 -1.54 6.86 2.49
CA TYR A 281 -2.03 8.19 2.87
C TYR A 281 -0.92 9.22 2.94
N GLU A 282 0.23 8.86 3.48
CA GLU A 282 1.35 9.79 3.65
C GLU A 282 2.70 9.12 3.42
N VAL A 283 3.71 9.91 3.06
CA VAL A 283 5.11 9.51 3.00
C VAL A 283 5.92 10.27 4.05
N ALA A 284 6.62 9.54 4.91
CA ALA A 284 7.56 10.11 5.87
C ALA A 284 9.00 9.94 5.42
N LEU A 285 9.83 10.93 5.69
CA LEU A 285 11.27 10.87 5.46
C LEU A 285 12.03 11.09 6.77
N ASP A 286 13.04 10.25 7.01
CA ASP A 286 14.05 10.54 8.02
C ASP A 286 15.18 11.42 7.44
N SER A 287 16.03 11.96 8.30
CA SER A 287 17.15 12.80 7.87
C SER A 287 18.22 12.04 7.08
N TYR A 288 18.21 10.70 7.10
CA TYR A 288 19.07 9.91 6.22
C TYR A 288 18.52 9.80 4.80
N GLY A 289 17.27 10.25 4.55
CA GLY A 289 16.56 10.14 3.29
C GLY A 289 15.94 8.75 3.08
N ASN A 290 15.70 7.98 4.14
CA ASN A 290 14.88 6.78 4.05
C ASN A 290 13.41 7.20 4.01
N MET A 291 12.64 6.51 3.17
CA MET A 291 11.21 6.76 2.97
C MET A 291 10.40 5.66 3.66
N TRP A 292 9.33 6.07 4.32
CA TRP A 292 8.41 5.19 5.04
C TRP A 292 7.00 5.49 4.60
N GLN A 293 6.19 4.46 4.45
CA GLN A 293 4.78 4.58 4.10
C GLN A 293 3.95 3.56 4.86
N ASN A 294 2.71 3.91 5.13
CA ASN A 294 1.68 2.93 5.39
C ASN A 294 0.85 2.69 4.12
N ASP A 295 0.07 1.61 4.09
CA ASP A 295 -0.75 1.27 2.94
C ASP A 295 -2.01 0.53 3.41
N ASN A 296 -3.17 1.00 2.97
CA ASN A 296 -4.45 0.50 3.44
C ASN A 296 -4.98 -0.64 2.58
N ASP A 297 -5.31 -1.77 3.17
CA ASP A 297 -6.37 -2.66 2.73
C ASP A 297 -6.99 -3.43 3.89
N ASP A 298 -7.91 -2.78 4.56
CA ASP A 298 -8.70 -3.34 5.65
C ASP A 298 -9.65 -4.45 5.19
N GLN A 299 -10.06 -4.44 3.93
CA GLN A 299 -11.05 -5.36 3.39
C GLN A 299 -10.57 -6.80 3.36
N VAL A 300 -9.26 -7.02 3.22
CA VAL A 300 -8.62 -8.34 3.27
C VAL A 300 -7.67 -8.52 4.45
N VAL A 301 -7.70 -7.59 5.41
CA VAL A 301 -6.93 -7.66 6.67
C VAL A 301 -5.40 -7.62 6.39
N THR A 302 -4.98 -6.76 5.48
CA THR A 302 -3.58 -6.72 4.99
C THR A 302 -2.96 -5.32 4.98
N CYS A 303 -3.51 -4.36 5.77
CA CYS A 303 -2.84 -3.07 5.96
C CYS A 303 -1.40 -3.26 6.42
N ARG A 304 -0.51 -2.35 6.02
CA ARG A 304 0.93 -2.49 6.32
C ARG A 304 1.61 -1.16 6.59
N VAL A 305 2.76 -1.22 7.27
CA VAL A 305 3.75 -0.15 7.33
C VAL A 305 5.05 -0.68 6.75
N SER A 306 5.64 0.05 5.81
CA SER A 306 6.81 -0.41 5.06
C SER A 306 7.87 0.66 4.86
N TRP A 307 9.13 0.20 4.76
CA TRP A 307 10.20 0.98 4.17
C TRP A 307 10.07 0.95 2.64
N LEU A 308 10.25 2.10 2.00
CA LEU A 308 10.21 2.24 0.55
C LEU A 308 11.65 2.30 -0.01
N MET A 309 12.01 1.31 -0.80
CA MET A 309 13.24 1.32 -1.60
C MET A 309 13.02 2.16 -2.87
N GLU A 310 13.89 3.12 -3.14
CA GLU A 310 13.77 4.03 -4.29
C GLU A 310 13.61 3.25 -5.61
N GLY A 311 12.50 3.52 -6.32
CA GLY A 311 12.11 2.83 -7.55
C GLY A 311 11.42 1.48 -7.33
N GLY A 312 11.11 1.10 -6.10
CA GLY A 312 10.53 -0.19 -5.74
C GLY A 312 9.08 -0.34 -6.14
N ASN A 313 8.71 -1.58 -6.46
CA ASN A 313 7.33 -2.02 -6.73
C ASN A 313 6.71 -2.58 -5.45
N ALA A 314 5.61 -2.00 -4.99
CA ALA A 314 4.93 -2.40 -3.75
C ALA A 314 3.99 -3.60 -3.91
N GLY A 315 3.68 -4.03 -5.13
CA GLY A 315 3.05 -5.32 -5.43
C GLY A 315 1.55 -5.40 -5.26
N TYR A 316 0.79 -4.31 -5.24
CA TYR A 316 -0.67 -4.40 -5.12
C TYR A 316 -1.32 -5.04 -6.37
N PHE A 317 -0.91 -4.63 -7.55
CA PHE A 317 -1.23 -5.27 -8.83
C PHE A 317 -0.01 -6.04 -9.36
N ASN A 318 -0.22 -6.83 -10.39
CA ASN A 318 0.90 -7.34 -11.16
C ASN A 318 1.72 -6.17 -11.80
N ALA A 319 2.91 -6.45 -12.30
CA ALA A 319 3.90 -5.44 -12.71
C ALA A 319 3.41 -4.40 -13.74
N ASN A 320 2.33 -4.66 -14.48
CA ASN A 320 1.77 -3.73 -15.49
C ASN A 320 0.36 -3.22 -15.15
N GLY A 321 -0.16 -3.51 -13.96
CA GLY A 321 -1.48 -3.06 -13.50
C GLY A 321 -2.68 -3.73 -14.16
N LYS A 322 -2.48 -4.83 -14.91
CA LYS A 322 -3.54 -5.52 -15.67
C LYS A 322 -4.31 -6.57 -14.84
N ARG A 323 -3.79 -6.99 -13.70
CA ARG A 323 -4.38 -8.05 -12.87
C ARG A 323 -4.32 -7.70 -11.40
N THR A 324 -5.33 -8.15 -10.68
CA THR A 324 -5.38 -8.08 -9.22
C THR A 324 -4.77 -9.35 -8.60
N TRP A 325 -4.41 -9.29 -7.32
CA TRP A 325 -3.90 -10.42 -6.56
C TRP A 325 -4.84 -11.65 -6.56
N GLN A 326 -6.17 -11.45 -6.68
CA GLN A 326 -7.13 -12.57 -6.74
C GLN A 326 -6.92 -13.45 -7.99
N ALA A 327 -6.49 -12.83 -9.10
CA ALA A 327 -6.17 -13.58 -10.31
C ALA A 327 -4.85 -14.36 -10.16
N ASP A 328 -3.88 -13.75 -9.51
CA ASP A 328 -2.50 -14.25 -9.44
C ASP A 328 -2.24 -15.18 -8.23
N ARG A 329 -3.22 -15.33 -7.31
CA ARG A 329 -3.09 -16.14 -6.10
C ARG A 329 -2.92 -17.63 -6.39
N LYS A 330 -1.82 -18.19 -5.91
CA LYS A 330 -1.49 -19.62 -6.02
C LYS A 330 -2.31 -20.46 -5.01
N PRO A 331 -2.62 -21.73 -5.31
CA PRO A 331 -3.26 -22.62 -4.36
C PRO A 331 -2.45 -22.74 -3.06
N GLY A 332 -3.10 -22.50 -1.91
CA GLY A 332 -2.43 -22.60 -0.60
C GLY A 332 -1.59 -21.39 -0.19
N GLN A 333 -1.44 -20.39 -1.06
CA GLN A 333 -0.75 -19.15 -0.70
C GLN A 333 -1.56 -18.36 0.34
N ASP A 334 -0.90 -17.86 1.38
CA ASP A 334 -1.56 -17.01 2.38
C ASP A 334 -2.01 -15.69 1.76
N ILE A 335 -3.00 -15.03 2.41
CA ILE A 335 -3.62 -13.84 1.84
C ILE A 335 -2.64 -12.68 1.77
N PHE A 336 -1.83 -12.44 2.82
CA PHE A 336 -0.90 -11.32 2.86
C PHE A 336 0.17 -11.43 1.76
N THR A 337 0.75 -12.62 1.59
CA THR A 337 1.74 -12.89 0.54
C THR A 337 1.13 -12.72 -0.85
N ALA A 338 -0.08 -13.27 -1.09
CA ALA A 338 -0.77 -13.13 -2.36
C ALA A 338 -1.15 -11.69 -2.66
N HIS A 339 -1.72 -11.01 -1.67
CA HIS A 339 -2.26 -9.65 -1.79
C HIS A 339 -1.19 -8.64 -2.23
N TRP A 340 0.01 -8.77 -1.70
CA TRP A 340 1.15 -7.92 -2.02
C TRP A 340 2.13 -8.56 -3.00
N HIS A 341 1.73 -9.61 -3.76
CA HIS A 341 2.56 -10.30 -4.76
C HIS A 341 3.97 -10.64 -4.27
N GLN A 342 4.11 -11.02 -2.99
CA GLN A 342 5.43 -11.17 -2.35
C GLN A 342 6.28 -12.32 -2.90
N ASP A 343 5.69 -13.25 -3.64
CA ASP A 343 6.39 -14.34 -4.32
C ASP A 343 6.76 -14.00 -5.77
N ASP A 344 6.48 -12.79 -6.23
CA ASP A 344 6.76 -12.37 -7.61
C ASP A 344 8.11 -11.66 -7.71
N PRO A 345 8.92 -11.96 -8.74
CA PRO A 345 10.20 -11.26 -8.94
C PRO A 345 9.96 -9.77 -9.25
N GLY A 346 10.74 -8.91 -8.61
CA GLY A 346 10.65 -7.46 -8.79
C GLY A 346 9.71 -6.75 -7.82
N VAL A 347 9.12 -7.46 -6.86
CA VAL A 347 8.31 -6.88 -5.79
C VAL A 347 9.16 -6.72 -4.53
N MET A 348 9.20 -5.52 -3.96
CA MET A 348 9.93 -5.29 -2.71
C MET A 348 9.23 -5.94 -1.50
N PRO A 349 9.97 -6.35 -0.45
CA PRO A 349 9.37 -6.90 0.76
C PRO A 349 8.34 -5.98 1.40
N ALA A 350 7.25 -6.53 1.94
CA ALA A 350 6.05 -5.79 2.33
C ALA A 350 6.17 -4.98 3.63
N GLY A 351 7.08 -5.30 4.55
CA GLY A 351 7.15 -4.65 5.87
C GLY A 351 6.28 -5.32 6.94
N ASP A 352 5.72 -4.53 7.87
CA ASP A 352 4.87 -5.03 8.97
C ASP A 352 3.40 -5.09 8.55
N ASN A 353 2.80 -6.28 8.68
CA ASN A 353 1.35 -6.46 8.50
C ASN A 353 0.61 -5.95 9.75
N THR A 354 -0.10 -4.84 9.63
CA THR A 354 -0.90 -4.28 10.72
C THR A 354 -2.30 -4.88 10.84
N GLY A 355 -2.71 -5.69 9.87
CA GLY A 355 -4.02 -6.35 9.85
C GLY A 355 -5.13 -5.46 9.31
N ALA A 356 -6.37 -5.64 9.78
CA ALA A 356 -7.45 -4.70 9.46
C ALA A 356 -7.20 -3.37 10.19
N GLY A 357 -7.33 -2.27 9.48
CA GLY A 357 -7.09 -0.94 10.01
C GLY A 357 -7.51 0.12 8.99
N SER A 358 -7.22 1.36 9.33
CA SER A 358 -7.32 2.50 8.43
C SER A 358 -6.09 3.39 8.68
N PRO A 359 -4.91 2.95 8.20
CA PRO A 359 -3.69 3.73 8.37
C PRO A 359 -3.80 5.08 7.66
N THR A 360 -3.33 6.13 8.32
CA THR A 360 -3.43 7.53 7.90
C THR A 360 -2.06 8.22 7.96
N GLY A 361 -1.89 9.29 8.75
CA GLY A 361 -0.64 10.04 8.82
C GLY A 361 0.56 9.22 9.30
N VAL A 362 1.75 9.56 8.83
CA VAL A 362 3.02 8.92 9.21
C VAL A 362 4.14 9.95 9.31
N VAL A 363 4.94 9.89 10.40
CA VAL A 363 6.07 10.80 10.62
C VAL A 363 7.23 10.12 11.31
N VAL A 364 8.46 10.59 11.07
CA VAL A 364 9.64 10.17 11.83
C VAL A 364 9.97 11.21 12.89
N TYR A 365 9.92 10.82 14.16
CA TYR A 365 10.28 11.64 15.27
C TYR A 365 11.83 11.74 15.40
N GLU A 366 12.38 12.92 15.25
CA GLU A 366 13.82 13.17 15.38
C GLU A 366 14.16 14.23 16.44
N GLY A 367 13.15 14.59 17.25
CA GLY A 367 13.31 15.55 18.35
C GLY A 367 13.95 14.96 19.61
N ASP A 368 14.30 15.84 20.55
CA ASP A 368 14.95 15.49 21.81
C ASP A 368 14.06 15.71 23.04
N ALA A 369 12.82 16.16 22.85
CA ALA A 369 11.94 16.50 23.97
C ALA A 369 11.68 15.30 24.90
N PHE A 370 11.50 14.10 24.32
CA PHE A 370 11.25 12.85 25.04
C PHE A 370 12.53 12.11 25.44
N GLY A 371 13.66 12.45 24.87
CA GLY A 371 14.97 11.82 25.10
C GLY A 371 15.60 11.31 23.80
N PRO A 372 16.94 11.15 23.79
CA PRO A 372 17.67 10.74 22.58
C PRO A 372 17.33 9.31 22.12
N GLU A 373 16.81 8.45 23.00
CA GLU A 373 16.39 7.08 22.73
C GLU A 373 15.16 6.99 21.82
N TYR A 374 14.38 8.08 21.70
CA TYR A 374 13.21 8.16 20.82
C TYR A 374 13.52 8.74 19.43
N ARG A 375 14.75 9.20 19.18
CA ARG A 375 15.16 9.68 17.86
C ARG A 375 15.03 8.58 16.81
N GLY A 376 14.43 8.90 15.67
CA GLY A 376 14.19 7.97 14.57
C GLY A 376 12.99 7.04 14.79
N MET A 377 12.18 7.31 15.80
CA MET A 377 10.93 6.57 15.99
C MET A 377 9.94 6.93 14.87
N LEU A 378 9.55 5.93 14.09
CA LEU A 378 8.52 6.04 13.08
C LEU A 378 7.16 5.92 13.76
N LEU A 379 6.29 6.90 13.57
CA LEU A 379 4.91 6.93 14.05
C LEU A 379 3.99 6.71 12.87
N SER A 380 2.96 5.88 13.06
CA SER A 380 1.91 5.65 12.08
C SER A 380 0.56 5.66 12.76
N ALA A 381 -0.29 6.59 12.36
CA ALA A 381 -1.66 6.68 12.82
C ALA A 381 -2.51 5.58 12.18
N ASP A 382 -3.47 5.03 12.93
CA ASP A 382 -4.47 4.09 12.42
C ASP A 382 -5.85 4.43 13.00
N ALA A 383 -6.66 5.08 12.18
CA ALA A 383 -7.98 5.57 12.55
C ALA A 383 -8.97 4.42 12.83
N GLY A 384 -8.82 3.29 12.14
CA GLY A 384 -9.68 2.12 12.33
C GLY A 384 -9.42 1.38 13.64
N ARG A 385 -8.23 1.56 14.22
CA ARG A 385 -7.80 0.86 15.45
C ARG A 385 -7.65 1.78 16.68
N ASN A 386 -7.99 3.05 16.56
CA ASN A 386 -7.89 4.04 17.64
C ASN A 386 -6.48 4.12 18.25
N VAL A 387 -5.44 4.12 17.41
CA VAL A 387 -4.04 3.98 17.86
C VAL A 387 -3.07 4.80 17.03
N ILE A 388 -1.99 5.25 17.66
CA ILE A 388 -0.74 5.61 17.01
C ILE A 388 0.25 4.46 17.24
N PHE A 389 0.62 3.76 16.19
CA PHE A 389 1.70 2.78 16.24
C PHE A 389 3.06 3.46 16.25
N ALA A 390 4.03 2.84 16.92
CA ALA A 390 5.42 3.25 16.92
C ALA A 390 6.34 2.09 16.53
N TYR A 391 7.35 2.43 15.74
CA TYR A 391 8.42 1.53 15.34
C TYR A 391 9.77 2.18 15.63
N GLN A 392 10.75 1.37 16.00
CA GLN A 392 12.15 1.77 15.97
C GLN A 392 12.82 0.98 14.84
N PRO A 393 12.86 1.49 13.60
CA PRO A 393 13.40 0.75 12.47
C PRO A 393 14.85 0.33 12.77
N SER A 394 15.13 -0.95 12.61
CA SER A 394 16.47 -1.51 12.82
C SER A 394 17.00 -2.12 11.53
N PRO A 395 18.27 -1.91 11.16
CA PRO A 395 18.86 -2.49 9.97
C PRO A 395 18.76 -4.02 9.96
N ASN A 396 18.28 -4.58 8.85
CA ASN A 396 18.32 -6.01 8.57
C ASN A 396 18.80 -6.21 7.13
N GLY A 397 20.03 -6.66 6.97
CA GLY A 397 20.67 -6.74 5.66
C GLY A 397 20.65 -5.38 4.93
N ALA A 398 20.15 -5.37 3.71
CA ALA A 398 19.98 -4.16 2.91
C ALA A 398 18.68 -3.37 3.23
N GLY A 399 17.80 -3.92 4.02
CA GLY A 399 16.53 -3.30 4.44
C GLY A 399 16.44 -3.04 5.93
N PHE A 400 15.22 -3.14 6.46
CA PHE A 400 14.90 -2.84 7.85
C PHE A 400 13.91 -3.86 8.43
N ASP A 401 14.05 -4.14 9.73
CA ASP A 401 13.02 -4.78 10.55
C ASP A 401 12.16 -3.73 11.22
N LEU A 402 10.86 -3.96 11.22
CA LEU A 402 9.86 -3.16 11.90
C LEU A 402 9.20 -3.99 13.00
N LYS A 403 9.31 -3.51 14.26
CA LYS A 403 8.64 -4.12 15.40
C LYS A 403 7.61 -3.14 15.95
N ARG A 404 6.34 -3.44 15.69
CA ARG A 404 5.21 -2.61 16.09
C ARG A 404 5.03 -2.57 17.60
N ARG A 405 4.66 -1.40 18.09
CA ARG A 405 4.20 -1.15 19.46
C ARG A 405 3.06 -0.13 19.39
N ASP A 406 2.05 -0.28 20.24
CA ASP A 406 1.08 0.77 20.46
C ASP A 406 1.75 1.87 21.27
N LEU A 407 1.79 3.08 20.76
CA LEU A 407 2.35 4.22 21.50
C LEU A 407 1.26 4.94 22.28
N ILE A 408 0.16 5.25 21.63
CA ILE A 408 -0.98 5.95 22.20
C ILE A 408 -2.23 5.24 21.69
N THR A 409 -3.13 4.88 22.60
CA THR A 409 -4.43 4.30 22.24
C THR A 409 -5.52 4.78 23.19
N SER A 410 -6.72 4.95 22.67
CA SER A 410 -7.91 5.29 23.47
C SER A 410 -8.68 4.05 23.95
N THR A 411 -8.34 2.86 23.44
CA THR A 411 -8.97 1.59 23.82
C THR A 411 -7.92 0.54 24.13
N GLN A 412 -8.27 -0.48 24.92
CA GLN A 412 -7.39 -1.62 25.19
C GLN A 412 -7.41 -2.66 24.05
N GLU A 413 -8.29 -2.47 23.08
CA GLU A 413 -8.57 -3.40 21.98
C GLU A 413 -7.81 -3.02 20.68
N SER A 414 -6.97 -1.99 20.72
CA SER A 414 -6.26 -1.46 19.56
C SER A 414 -5.38 -2.49 18.81
N THR A 415 -4.80 -3.44 19.56
CA THR A 415 -4.00 -4.55 19.00
C THR A 415 -4.83 -5.76 18.62
N GLU A 416 -6.05 -5.91 19.16
CA GLU A 416 -6.87 -7.11 19.05
C GLU A 416 -8.10 -6.92 18.14
N GLY A 417 -8.46 -5.66 17.82
CA GLY A 417 -9.68 -5.38 17.08
C GLY A 417 -9.63 -4.16 16.17
N TYR A 418 -10.38 -4.24 15.10
CA TYR A 418 -10.67 -3.15 14.20
C TYR A 418 -12.07 -2.60 14.53
N VAL A 419 -12.14 -1.31 14.83
CA VAL A 419 -13.38 -0.65 15.32
C VAL A 419 -13.94 0.26 14.23
N TRP A 420 -14.13 -0.27 13.04
CA TRP A 420 -14.44 0.47 11.83
C TRP A 420 -15.72 1.34 11.97
N ASN A 421 -16.84 0.79 12.41
CA ASN A 421 -18.06 1.54 12.62
C ASN A 421 -18.77 1.12 13.92
N ASP A 422 -18.02 1.06 14.98
CA ASP A 422 -18.56 0.84 16.31
C ASP A 422 -19.24 2.13 16.79
N ILE A 423 -20.55 2.17 16.60
CA ILE A 423 -21.41 3.33 16.89
C ILE A 423 -22.03 3.30 18.28
N ASP A 424 -21.50 2.47 19.19
CA ASP A 424 -21.97 2.44 20.56
C ASP A 424 -21.64 3.77 21.30
N ASP A 425 -22.16 3.92 22.53
CA ASP A 425 -22.00 5.16 23.31
C ASP A 425 -20.56 5.35 23.88
N ASP A 426 -19.61 4.45 23.57
CA ASP A 426 -18.22 4.56 24.03
C ASP A 426 -17.42 5.54 23.17
N LYS A 427 -17.40 6.80 23.59
CA LYS A 427 -16.69 7.88 22.89
C LYS A 427 -15.17 7.70 22.79
N ARG A 428 -14.56 6.76 23.52
CA ARG A 428 -13.15 6.43 23.35
C ARG A 428 -12.89 5.81 21.98
N LYS A 429 -13.88 5.13 21.40
CA LYS A 429 -13.83 4.56 20.05
C LYS A 429 -14.00 5.61 18.93
N TRP A 430 -14.36 6.84 19.30
CA TRP A 430 -14.46 7.95 18.36
C TRP A 430 -13.11 8.61 18.06
N PHE A 431 -12.05 8.22 18.77
CA PHE A 431 -10.69 8.63 18.45
C PHE A 431 -10.29 8.02 17.10
N ARG A 432 -10.21 8.87 16.06
CA ARG A 432 -9.88 8.52 14.69
C ARG A 432 -8.67 9.33 14.24
N PRO A 433 -7.45 8.95 14.67
CA PRO A 433 -6.27 9.73 14.32
C PRO A 433 -6.11 9.76 12.81
N SER A 434 -6.26 10.95 12.23
CA SER A 434 -6.12 11.20 10.79
C SER A 434 -4.70 11.60 10.41
N ASP A 435 -3.97 12.23 11.36
CA ASP A 435 -2.59 12.64 11.10
C ASP A 435 -1.76 12.73 12.39
N VAL A 436 -0.43 12.72 12.23
CA VAL A 436 0.54 12.89 13.31
C VAL A 436 1.70 13.76 12.85
N ALA A 437 1.95 14.89 13.55
CA ALA A 437 2.99 15.85 13.23
C ALA A 437 3.91 16.11 14.41
N VAL A 438 5.12 16.64 14.13
CA VAL A 438 6.11 17.03 15.16
C VAL A 438 6.21 18.54 15.19
N GLY A 439 5.99 19.12 16.38
CA GLY A 439 6.09 20.55 16.61
C GLY A 439 7.54 21.07 16.67
N THR A 440 7.69 22.38 16.51
CA THR A 440 8.98 23.08 16.59
C THR A 440 9.61 22.99 17.99
N ASP A 441 8.81 22.78 19.02
CA ASP A 441 9.21 22.53 20.41
C ASP A 441 9.53 21.06 20.71
N GLY A 442 9.34 20.17 19.73
CA GLY A 442 9.51 18.72 19.85
C GLY A 442 8.31 17.98 20.47
N ALA A 443 7.17 18.64 20.71
CA ALA A 443 5.93 17.95 21.03
C ALA A 443 5.42 17.15 19.81
N ILE A 444 4.55 16.16 20.05
CA ILE A 444 3.86 15.42 19.00
C ILE A 444 2.41 15.89 19.00
N TYR A 445 1.89 16.23 17.83
CA TYR A 445 0.49 16.60 17.61
C TYR A 445 -0.23 15.48 16.86
N ILE A 446 -1.48 15.20 17.25
CA ILE A 446 -2.33 14.20 16.62
C ILE A 446 -3.64 14.89 16.22
N ALA A 447 -3.93 14.90 14.92
CA ALA A 447 -5.25 15.24 14.42
C ALA A 447 -6.20 14.08 14.63
N ASP A 448 -7.39 14.35 15.12
CA ASP A 448 -8.44 13.38 15.38
C ASP A 448 -9.69 13.77 14.61
N TRP A 449 -10.06 12.95 13.65
CA TRP A 449 -11.28 13.09 12.87
C TRP A 449 -12.54 13.05 13.74
N TYR A 450 -12.48 12.39 14.89
CA TYR A 450 -13.48 12.27 15.94
C TYR A 450 -14.89 11.92 15.44
N ASP A 451 -15.04 10.75 14.91
CA ASP A 451 -16.31 10.22 14.40
C ASP A 451 -16.50 8.76 14.85
N PRO A 452 -17.72 8.31 15.20
CA PRO A 452 -17.97 6.91 15.54
C PRO A 452 -17.65 5.94 14.40
N VAL A 453 -17.62 6.45 13.16
CA VAL A 453 -17.30 5.67 11.96
C VAL A 453 -15.95 6.11 11.41
N VAL A 454 -15.12 5.16 10.98
CA VAL A 454 -13.92 5.46 10.21
C VAL A 454 -14.35 5.98 8.85
N GLY A 455 -13.72 7.04 8.36
CA GLY A 455 -13.98 7.64 7.05
C GLY A 455 -14.11 6.63 5.90
N GLY A 456 -13.94 7.01 4.68
CA GLY A 456 -14.12 6.12 3.54
C GLY A 456 -15.61 5.93 3.23
N HIS A 457 -16.27 7.01 2.84
CA HIS A 457 -17.65 7.05 2.33
C HIS A 457 -18.75 7.07 3.37
N GLN A 458 -18.45 6.94 4.65
CA GLN A 458 -19.45 6.98 5.73
C GLN A 458 -18.97 7.87 6.88
N MET A 459 -19.81 8.79 7.30
CA MET A 459 -19.63 9.61 8.46
C MET A 459 -20.96 9.68 9.21
N MET A 460 -20.90 9.50 10.51
CA MET A 460 -22.10 9.57 11.39
C MET A 460 -22.24 10.92 12.06
N ASP A 461 -21.14 11.65 12.22
CA ASP A 461 -21.15 13.01 12.69
C ASP A 461 -21.81 13.94 11.65
N THR A 462 -22.79 14.72 12.06
CA THR A 462 -23.55 15.65 11.19
C THR A 462 -23.03 17.08 11.23
N LEU A 463 -22.06 17.39 12.11
CA LEU A 463 -21.55 18.72 12.38
C LEU A 463 -20.10 18.93 11.95
N GLY A 464 -19.38 17.85 11.67
CA GLY A 464 -17.97 17.89 11.31
C GLY A 464 -17.05 18.10 12.53
N TYR A 465 -17.26 17.35 13.62
CA TYR A 465 -16.37 17.43 14.79
C TYR A 465 -14.90 17.16 14.40
N GLY A 466 -13.99 17.68 15.20
CA GLY A 466 -12.57 17.44 15.07
C GLY A 466 -11.82 17.86 16.32
N ARG A 467 -10.67 17.24 16.55
CA ARG A 467 -9.79 17.53 17.69
C ARG A 467 -8.33 17.52 17.28
N ILE A 468 -7.51 18.17 18.08
CA ILE A 468 -6.05 18.01 18.04
C ILE A 468 -5.59 17.73 19.46
N TYR A 469 -4.84 16.66 19.62
CA TYR A 469 -4.15 16.33 20.87
C TYR A 469 -2.68 16.71 20.78
N ARG A 470 -2.12 17.15 21.94
CA ARG A 470 -0.69 17.43 22.09
C ARG A 470 -0.08 16.48 23.10
N ILE A 471 1.01 15.84 22.71
CA ILE A 471 1.76 14.92 23.54
C ILE A 471 3.08 15.57 23.93
N SER A 472 3.40 15.55 25.21
CA SER A 472 4.64 16.12 25.77
C SER A 472 5.17 15.28 26.93
N PRO A 473 6.44 15.43 27.34
CA PRO A 473 6.95 14.81 28.56
C PRO A 473 6.25 15.37 29.80
N LYS A 474 5.80 14.48 30.69
CA LYS A 474 5.07 14.88 31.91
C LYS A 474 5.88 15.82 32.78
N GLY A 475 5.29 16.95 33.14
CA GLY A 475 5.90 17.95 34.02
C GLY A 475 7.02 18.79 33.38
N LYS A 476 7.24 18.67 32.06
CA LYS A 476 8.10 19.57 31.30
C LYS A 476 7.23 20.57 30.54
N ASN A 477 7.51 21.84 30.63
CA ASN A 477 6.93 22.86 29.76
C ASN A 477 7.84 23.01 28.55
N LEU A 478 7.40 22.55 27.38
CA LEU A 478 8.10 22.72 26.11
C LEU A 478 7.81 24.14 25.60
N THR A 479 8.83 24.84 25.17
CA THR A 479 8.71 26.21 24.66
C THR A 479 9.07 26.24 23.18
N ILE A 480 8.26 26.96 22.41
CA ILE A 480 8.50 27.20 21.00
C ILE A 480 9.81 28.01 20.85
N PRO A 481 10.80 27.51 20.09
CA PRO A 481 12.04 28.21 19.86
C PRO A 481 11.81 29.46 19.00
N LYS A 482 12.55 30.53 19.30
CA LYS A 482 12.55 31.74 18.42
C LYS A 482 13.60 31.58 17.34
N ILE A 483 13.15 31.30 16.12
CA ILE A 483 14.01 31.09 14.95
C ILE A 483 14.14 32.41 14.18
N ASP A 484 15.34 32.97 14.12
CA ASP A 484 15.62 34.19 13.34
C ASP A 484 16.32 33.84 12.01
N LEU A 485 15.52 33.60 10.97
CA LEU A 485 16.00 33.24 9.64
C LEU A 485 16.86 34.33 8.96
N SER A 486 16.95 35.54 9.51
CA SER A 486 17.81 36.58 8.97
C SER A 486 19.30 36.38 9.32
N THR A 487 19.60 35.47 10.25
CA THR A 487 20.96 35.16 10.73
C THR A 487 21.37 33.74 10.35
N VAL A 488 22.70 33.51 10.18
CA VAL A 488 23.21 32.15 9.92
C VAL A 488 22.92 31.20 11.09
N GLU A 489 22.99 31.68 12.32
CA GLU A 489 22.68 30.91 13.51
C GLU A 489 21.23 30.46 13.52
N GLY A 490 20.26 31.35 13.30
CA GLY A 490 18.86 31.00 13.24
C GLY A 490 18.50 30.12 12.02
N GLN A 491 19.20 30.25 10.90
CA GLN A 491 19.04 29.32 9.75
C GLN A 491 19.55 27.91 10.10
N ILE A 492 20.62 27.81 10.89
CA ILE A 492 21.10 26.52 11.42
C ILE A 492 20.09 25.97 12.44
N ASP A 493 19.55 26.79 13.33
CA ASP A 493 18.51 26.37 14.27
C ASP A 493 17.27 25.81 13.55
N ALA A 494 16.86 26.46 12.45
CA ALA A 494 15.81 25.94 11.59
C ALA A 494 16.19 24.59 10.96
N LEU A 495 17.38 24.47 10.37
CA LEU A 495 17.87 23.22 9.77
C LEU A 495 17.88 22.06 10.78
N LEU A 496 18.14 22.34 12.05
CA LEU A 496 18.22 21.34 13.11
C LEU A 496 16.87 21.11 13.83
N ASN A 497 15.83 21.85 13.47
CA ASN A 497 14.52 21.76 14.13
C ASN A 497 13.87 20.38 13.96
N PRO A 498 13.11 19.88 14.95
CA PRO A 498 12.36 18.63 14.82
C PRO A 498 11.21 18.69 13.80
N ALA A 499 10.56 19.84 13.58
CA ALA A 499 9.51 20.01 12.57
C ALA A 499 10.08 19.94 11.15
N ILE A 500 9.54 19.05 10.30
CA ILE A 500 10.18 18.66 9.05
C ILE A 500 10.21 19.79 8.02
N ASN A 501 9.12 20.53 7.83
CA ASN A 501 9.07 21.59 6.83
C ASN A 501 9.79 22.87 7.28
N VAL A 502 10.00 23.10 8.58
CA VAL A 502 10.85 24.16 9.11
C VAL A 502 12.32 23.97 8.73
N ARG A 503 12.78 22.69 8.69
CA ARG A 503 14.15 22.35 8.24
C ARG A 503 14.45 22.85 6.83
N SER A 504 13.47 22.83 5.95
CA SER A 504 13.62 23.25 4.56
C SER A 504 13.91 24.74 4.43
N GLN A 505 13.33 25.57 5.30
CA GLN A 505 13.60 27.00 5.31
C GLN A 505 15.07 27.28 5.69
N GLY A 506 15.58 26.60 6.73
CA GLY A 506 17.00 26.67 7.09
C GLY A 506 17.92 26.17 5.97
N PHE A 507 17.55 25.06 5.33
CA PHE A 507 18.28 24.48 4.21
C PHE A 507 18.38 25.46 3.03
N GLU A 508 17.25 26.02 2.58
CA GLU A 508 17.20 26.92 1.43
C GLU A 508 17.97 28.23 1.70
N GLN A 509 17.78 28.83 2.90
CA GLN A 509 18.46 30.04 3.26
C GLN A 509 19.99 29.86 3.34
N LEU A 510 20.48 28.79 3.93
CA LEU A 510 21.90 28.46 3.97
C LEU A 510 22.44 28.11 2.56
N LEU A 511 21.67 27.44 1.73
CA LEU A 511 22.04 27.13 0.35
C LEU A 511 22.25 28.41 -0.49
N GLU A 512 21.39 29.42 -0.33
CA GLU A 512 21.53 30.70 -1.01
C GLU A 512 22.82 31.45 -0.63
N GLN A 513 23.36 31.23 0.57
CA GLN A 513 24.60 31.80 1.00
C GLN A 513 25.85 31.16 0.35
N GLY A 514 25.71 29.93 -0.17
CA GLY A 514 26.74 29.19 -0.89
C GLY A 514 27.95 28.84 -0.02
N GLU A 515 29.18 28.93 -0.58
CA GLU A 515 30.40 28.49 0.10
C GLU A 515 30.73 29.29 1.38
N ARG A 516 30.09 30.45 1.61
CA ARG A 516 30.37 31.31 2.80
C ARG A 516 30.03 30.64 4.12
N VAL A 517 29.05 29.70 4.12
CA VAL A 517 28.57 29.03 5.34
C VAL A 517 29.15 27.63 5.51
N VAL A 518 30.06 27.17 4.62
CA VAL A 518 30.63 25.81 4.69
C VAL A 518 31.24 25.49 6.04
N GLU A 519 32.03 26.40 6.62
CA GLU A 519 32.66 26.12 7.93
C GLU A 519 31.65 26.12 9.08
N ASP A 520 30.54 26.84 9.00
CA ASP A 520 29.48 26.81 10.00
C ASP A 520 28.66 25.51 9.91
N VAL A 521 28.27 25.10 8.73
CA VAL A 521 27.55 23.83 8.49
C VAL A 521 28.41 22.62 8.82
N LYS A 522 29.71 22.68 8.53
CA LYS A 522 30.66 21.60 8.85
C LYS A 522 30.74 21.32 10.35
N LYS A 523 30.60 22.34 11.24
CA LYS A 523 30.59 22.14 12.69
C LYS A 523 29.47 21.18 13.15
N ILE A 524 28.37 21.10 12.39
CA ILE A 524 27.23 20.20 12.69
C ILE A 524 27.66 18.73 12.56
N LEU A 525 28.69 18.40 11.77
CA LEU A 525 29.22 17.05 11.67
C LEU A 525 29.83 16.54 13.00
N ASP A 526 30.15 17.41 13.94
CA ASP A 526 30.62 17.05 15.27
C ASP A 526 29.47 16.82 16.28
N SER A 527 28.23 16.96 15.87
CA SER A 527 27.05 16.74 16.71
C SER A 527 26.92 15.26 17.18
N ASP A 528 26.53 15.08 18.45
CA ASP A 528 26.16 13.77 18.99
C ASP A 528 24.86 13.22 18.39
N ASN A 529 24.05 14.07 17.75
CA ASN A 529 22.83 13.68 17.06
C ASN A 529 23.14 13.29 15.61
N PRO A 530 23.05 12.00 15.23
CA PRO A 530 23.39 11.55 13.88
C PRO A 530 22.42 12.09 12.80
N TYR A 531 21.19 12.46 13.16
CA TYR A 531 20.23 13.09 12.25
C TYR A 531 20.68 14.52 11.88
N HIS A 532 21.22 15.29 12.84
CA HIS A 532 21.83 16.60 12.57
C HIS A 532 23.02 16.46 11.61
N ARG A 533 23.89 15.50 11.86
CA ARG A 533 25.05 15.22 10.99
C ARG A 533 24.60 14.89 9.56
N SER A 534 23.53 14.14 9.42
CA SER A 534 22.95 13.79 8.12
C SER A 534 22.47 15.03 7.36
N ARG A 535 21.72 15.93 8.03
CA ARG A 535 21.25 17.19 7.42
C ARG A 535 22.41 18.06 6.94
N ALA A 536 23.50 18.10 7.71
CA ALA A 536 24.72 18.82 7.29
C ALA A 536 25.35 18.19 6.03
N ILE A 537 25.39 16.86 5.91
CA ILE A 537 25.93 16.18 4.72
C ILE A 537 25.14 16.54 3.46
N TRP A 538 23.80 16.50 3.53
CA TRP A 538 22.94 16.89 2.42
C TRP A 538 23.21 18.32 1.96
N LEU A 539 23.27 19.27 2.89
CA LEU A 539 23.52 20.67 2.58
C LEU A 539 24.93 20.90 2.04
N LEU A 540 25.96 20.35 2.69
CA LEU A 540 27.36 20.48 2.25
C LEU A 540 27.56 19.98 0.81
N SER A 541 26.85 18.96 0.38
CA SER A 541 26.95 18.45 -1.01
C SER A 541 26.56 19.49 -2.06
N LYS A 542 25.79 20.51 -1.67
CA LYS A 542 25.29 21.58 -2.54
C LYS A 542 26.03 22.91 -2.36
N LEU A 543 26.93 22.99 -1.38
CA LEU A 543 27.71 24.20 -1.07
C LEU A 543 29.06 24.31 -1.82
N GLY A 544 29.05 23.96 -3.11
CA GLY A 544 30.21 24.12 -3.98
C GLY A 544 31.33 23.10 -3.75
N ASN A 545 32.54 23.42 -4.26
CA ASN A 545 33.65 22.47 -4.25
C ASN A 545 34.17 22.14 -2.85
N GLN A 546 34.15 23.10 -1.91
CA GLN A 546 34.63 22.91 -0.54
C GLN A 546 33.67 21.94 0.21
N GLY A 547 32.37 22.16 0.13
CA GLY A 547 31.36 21.27 0.73
C GLY A 547 31.41 19.86 0.14
N ASN A 548 31.48 19.75 -1.19
CA ASN A 548 31.63 18.48 -1.87
C ASN A 548 32.88 17.68 -1.43
N ALA A 549 34.01 18.36 -1.19
CA ALA A 549 35.23 17.70 -0.71
C ALA A 549 35.03 17.10 0.69
N ILE A 550 34.28 17.75 1.56
CA ILE A 550 33.92 17.24 2.90
C ILE A 550 33.04 16.00 2.77
N VAL A 551 31.99 16.04 1.94
CA VAL A 551 31.07 14.90 1.74
C VAL A 551 31.79 13.69 1.13
N LYS A 552 32.72 13.88 0.20
CA LYS A 552 33.61 12.83 -0.33
C LYS A 552 34.45 12.18 0.76
N ASN A 553 34.92 12.97 1.72
CA ASN A 553 35.66 12.43 2.88
C ASN A 553 34.74 11.63 3.81
N VAL A 554 33.50 12.06 4.02
CA VAL A 554 32.47 11.30 4.78
C VAL A 554 32.21 9.96 4.09
N LEU A 555 31.93 9.92 2.80
CA LEU A 555 31.70 8.67 2.04
C LEU A 555 32.84 7.65 2.25
N LYS A 556 34.07 8.14 2.32
CA LYS A 556 35.25 7.26 2.39
C LYS A 556 35.61 6.81 3.80
N ASN A 557 35.43 7.68 4.81
CA ASN A 557 36.09 7.52 6.11
C ASN A 557 35.13 7.53 7.32
N GLU A 558 33.85 7.85 7.11
CA GLU A 558 32.87 7.88 8.21
C GLU A 558 32.61 6.46 8.75
N PRO A 559 32.71 6.21 10.06
CA PRO A 559 32.44 4.89 10.63
C PRO A 559 30.96 4.47 10.56
N ASP A 560 30.02 5.44 10.68
CA ASP A 560 28.60 5.16 10.64
C ASP A 560 28.12 4.89 9.18
N PRO A 561 27.65 3.67 8.85
CA PRO A 561 27.22 3.34 7.50
C PRO A 561 26.00 4.16 7.04
N ARG A 562 25.16 4.64 7.97
CA ARG A 562 24.02 5.50 7.63
C ARG A 562 24.48 6.80 7.02
N LEU A 563 25.50 7.43 7.60
CA LEU A 563 26.08 8.69 7.11
C LEU A 563 26.86 8.48 5.81
N ARG A 564 27.51 7.31 5.60
CA ARG A 564 28.10 6.98 4.30
C ARG A 564 27.02 6.79 3.24
N THR A 565 25.88 6.20 3.60
CA THR A 565 24.70 6.09 2.71
C THR A 565 24.21 7.47 2.29
N VAL A 566 24.07 8.41 3.24
CA VAL A 566 23.69 9.80 2.94
C VAL A 566 24.72 10.47 2.03
N ALA A 567 26.01 10.32 2.33
CA ALA A 567 27.06 10.92 1.52
C ALA A 567 27.04 10.39 0.07
N PHE A 568 26.75 9.09 -0.13
CA PHE A 568 26.58 8.52 -1.46
C PHE A 568 25.34 9.09 -2.16
N ARG A 569 24.17 9.10 -1.49
CA ARG A 569 22.93 9.68 -2.01
C ARG A 569 23.11 11.15 -2.42
N ALA A 570 23.81 11.91 -1.60
CA ALA A 570 24.06 13.34 -1.83
C ALA A 570 25.04 13.61 -3.00
N LEU A 571 25.92 12.65 -3.32
CA LEU A 571 26.92 12.77 -4.39
C LEU A 571 26.48 12.12 -5.71
N LYS A 572 25.45 11.25 -5.72
CA LYS A 572 25.08 10.49 -6.92
C LYS A 572 24.54 11.35 -8.06
N ASP A 573 24.06 12.56 -7.79
CA ASP A 573 23.54 13.50 -8.79
C ASP A 573 24.66 14.19 -9.60
N ASP A 574 25.94 14.05 -9.21
CA ASP A 574 27.09 14.50 -10.00
C ASP A 574 27.41 13.49 -11.11
N ALA A 575 26.74 13.64 -12.26
CA ALA A 575 26.85 12.71 -13.39
C ALA A 575 28.28 12.49 -13.91
N GLU A 576 29.17 13.49 -13.80
CA GLU A 576 30.58 13.36 -14.25
C GLU A 576 31.40 12.44 -13.34
N SER A 577 31.05 12.38 -12.04
CA SER A 577 31.81 11.65 -11.04
C SER A 577 31.05 10.46 -10.46
N PHE A 578 29.79 10.25 -10.82
CA PHE A 578 28.91 9.21 -10.27
C PHE A 578 29.57 7.82 -10.22
N LEU A 579 30.07 7.30 -11.36
CA LEU A 579 30.70 5.97 -11.41
C LEU A 579 31.92 5.86 -10.48
N LYS A 580 32.60 6.95 -10.22
CA LYS A 580 33.74 6.97 -9.29
C LYS A 580 33.29 6.87 -7.82
N TYR A 581 32.17 7.52 -7.47
CA TYR A 581 31.57 7.35 -6.14
C TYR A 581 30.99 5.97 -5.97
N ALA A 582 30.30 5.47 -6.99
CA ALA A 582 29.78 4.11 -7.04
C ALA A 582 30.89 3.06 -6.85
N ALA A 583 32.04 3.22 -7.53
CA ALA A 583 33.20 2.34 -7.34
C ALA A 583 33.79 2.38 -5.91
N THR A 584 33.72 3.53 -5.26
CA THR A 584 34.14 3.65 -3.84
C THR A 584 33.20 2.93 -2.90
N ALA A 585 31.89 2.98 -3.16
CA ALA A 585 30.84 2.46 -2.28
C ALA A 585 30.44 1.00 -2.60
N ALA A 586 30.74 0.47 -3.79
CA ALA A 586 30.37 -0.90 -4.20
C ALA A 586 30.97 -2.00 -3.32
N ASN A 587 32.10 -1.72 -2.66
CA ASN A 587 32.80 -2.63 -1.74
C ASN A 587 32.59 -2.26 -0.26
N ASP A 588 31.64 -1.39 0.04
CA ASP A 588 31.37 -1.00 1.43
C ASP A 588 30.95 -2.24 2.26
N PRO A 589 31.44 -2.38 3.52
CA PRO A 589 31.04 -3.49 4.36
C PRO A 589 29.52 -3.53 4.65
N SER A 590 28.84 -2.37 4.62
CA SER A 590 27.40 -2.28 4.84
C SER A 590 26.60 -2.68 3.59
N PRO A 591 25.68 -3.65 3.68
CA PRO A 591 24.78 -3.99 2.58
C PRO A 591 23.86 -2.82 2.21
N GLN A 592 23.53 -1.92 3.14
CA GLN A 592 22.71 -0.74 2.87
C GLN A 592 23.42 0.26 1.94
N VAL A 593 24.72 0.49 2.14
CA VAL A 593 25.51 1.35 1.23
C VAL A 593 25.62 0.70 -0.17
N ARG A 594 25.90 -0.60 -0.22
CA ARG A 594 25.98 -1.33 -1.50
C ARG A 594 24.63 -1.36 -2.24
N ARG A 595 23.50 -1.47 -1.52
CA ARG A 595 22.14 -1.35 -2.08
C ARG A 595 21.96 -0.02 -2.81
N GLU A 596 22.36 1.10 -2.22
CA GLU A 596 22.23 2.42 -2.89
C GLU A 596 23.02 2.48 -4.20
N VAL A 597 24.19 1.86 -4.22
CA VAL A 597 24.95 1.74 -5.47
C VAL A 597 24.17 0.91 -6.49
N ALA A 598 23.65 -0.25 -6.09
CA ALA A 598 22.89 -1.13 -6.98
C ALA A 598 21.69 -0.39 -7.62
N ILE A 599 20.85 0.24 -6.80
CA ILE A 599 19.69 1.01 -7.28
C ILE A 599 20.12 2.10 -8.27
N SER A 600 21.18 2.81 -7.97
CA SER A 600 21.68 3.92 -8.82
C SER A 600 22.29 3.46 -10.15
N LEU A 601 22.59 2.17 -10.31
CA LEU A 601 23.08 1.61 -11.57
C LEU A 601 21.99 1.21 -12.57
N ARG A 602 20.71 1.31 -12.19
CA ARG A 602 19.58 0.87 -13.01
C ARG A 602 19.62 1.45 -14.43
N ASP A 603 19.85 2.75 -14.55
CA ASP A 603 19.85 3.46 -15.84
C ASP A 603 21.23 3.56 -16.52
N ILE A 604 22.25 2.97 -15.92
CA ILE A 604 23.60 2.96 -16.48
C ILE A 604 23.75 1.75 -17.42
N PRO A 605 24.17 1.97 -18.68
CA PRO A 605 24.33 0.89 -19.65
C PRO A 605 25.23 -0.23 -19.13
N TRP A 606 24.94 -1.49 -19.52
CA TRP A 606 25.69 -2.67 -19.06
C TRP A 606 27.19 -2.52 -19.21
N LYS A 607 27.66 -2.02 -20.35
CA LYS A 607 29.09 -1.82 -20.66
C LYS A 607 29.81 -0.97 -19.59
N GLU A 608 29.11 -0.05 -18.95
CA GLU A 608 29.67 0.87 -17.97
C GLU A 608 29.42 0.39 -16.53
N SER A 609 28.34 -0.36 -16.29
CA SER A 609 27.90 -0.81 -14.96
C SER A 609 28.34 -2.24 -14.61
N SER A 610 28.66 -3.10 -15.60
CA SER A 610 28.86 -4.54 -15.39
C SER A 610 29.91 -4.88 -14.32
N ALA A 611 31.05 -4.20 -14.33
CA ALA A 611 32.11 -4.43 -13.36
C ALA A 611 31.66 -4.15 -11.91
N LEU A 612 30.86 -3.09 -11.71
CA LEU A 612 30.31 -2.72 -10.41
C LEU A 612 29.22 -3.71 -9.98
N ILE A 613 28.34 -4.09 -10.89
CA ILE A 613 27.27 -5.07 -10.62
C ILE A 613 27.88 -6.43 -10.23
N LYS A 614 28.94 -6.88 -10.90
CA LYS A 614 29.67 -8.10 -10.51
C LYS A 614 30.26 -8.00 -9.10
N GLU A 615 30.80 -6.83 -8.74
CA GLU A 615 31.35 -6.62 -7.40
C GLU A 615 30.24 -6.61 -6.34
N LEU A 616 29.12 -5.96 -6.63
CA LEU A 616 27.93 -5.95 -5.75
C LEU A 616 27.36 -7.38 -5.56
N PHE A 617 27.31 -8.18 -6.63
CA PHE A 617 26.83 -9.56 -6.57
C PHE A 617 27.69 -10.45 -5.66
N LYS A 618 29.03 -10.26 -5.61
CA LYS A 618 29.89 -10.96 -4.66
C LYS A 618 29.53 -10.69 -3.20
N GLY A 619 28.96 -9.54 -2.91
CA GLY A 619 28.49 -9.16 -1.58
C GLY A 619 27.09 -9.69 -1.23
N TYR A 620 26.42 -10.38 -2.13
CA TYR A 620 25.12 -10.98 -1.90
C TYR A 620 25.22 -12.34 -1.23
N SER A 621 24.57 -12.49 -0.10
CA SER A 621 24.35 -13.77 0.58
C SER A 621 22.88 -14.11 0.49
N ASP A 622 22.50 -15.25 -0.03
CA ASP A 622 21.15 -15.73 -0.41
C ASP A 622 20.02 -15.63 0.67
N ASN A 623 20.03 -14.66 1.54
CA ASN A 623 19.02 -14.45 2.62
C ASN A 623 18.68 -12.98 2.82
N ASP A 624 19.00 -12.13 1.85
CA ASP A 624 18.68 -10.71 1.93
C ASP A 624 17.77 -10.34 0.74
N PRO A 625 16.45 -10.41 0.91
CA PRO A 625 15.50 -10.13 -0.17
C PRO A 625 15.58 -8.68 -0.65
N TRP A 626 15.87 -7.73 0.24
CA TRP A 626 16.06 -6.32 -0.12
C TRP A 626 17.27 -6.13 -1.02
N TYR A 627 18.36 -6.85 -0.73
CA TYR A 627 19.57 -6.77 -1.55
C TYR A 627 19.37 -7.44 -2.91
N LEU A 628 18.63 -8.55 -2.95
CA LEU A 628 18.27 -9.23 -4.20
C LEU A 628 17.46 -8.32 -5.12
N GLU A 629 16.44 -7.64 -4.57
CA GLU A 629 15.64 -6.70 -5.36
C GLU A 629 16.47 -5.52 -5.86
N ALA A 630 17.37 -4.96 -5.05
CA ALA A 630 18.26 -3.90 -5.47
C ALA A 630 19.21 -4.35 -6.61
N LEU A 631 19.74 -5.57 -6.54
CA LEU A 631 20.54 -6.17 -7.62
C LEU A 631 19.70 -6.38 -8.88
N GLY A 632 18.46 -6.86 -8.74
CA GLY A 632 17.54 -7.01 -9.85
C GLY A 632 17.28 -5.68 -10.54
N MET A 633 17.00 -4.62 -9.78
CA MET A 633 16.83 -3.26 -10.33
C MET A 633 18.07 -2.76 -11.08
N ALA A 634 19.28 -3.06 -10.57
CA ALA A 634 20.52 -2.73 -11.29
C ALA A 634 20.61 -3.39 -12.67
N MET A 635 19.89 -4.49 -12.87
CA MET A 635 19.91 -5.31 -14.08
C MET A 635 18.67 -5.14 -14.97
N ASP A 636 17.70 -4.32 -14.57
CA ASP A 636 16.48 -4.07 -15.35
C ASP A 636 16.84 -3.61 -16.78
N GLY A 637 16.31 -4.31 -17.79
CA GLY A 637 16.60 -4.11 -19.22
C GLY A 637 17.99 -4.60 -19.67
N LYS A 638 18.73 -5.30 -18.79
CA LYS A 638 20.10 -5.83 -19.02
C LYS A 638 20.24 -7.31 -18.65
N GLU A 639 19.12 -7.99 -18.40
CA GLU A 639 19.01 -9.34 -17.82
C GLU A 639 19.85 -10.36 -18.59
N GLU A 640 19.77 -10.36 -19.93
CA GLU A 640 20.51 -11.31 -20.78
C GLU A 640 22.02 -11.12 -20.70
N SER A 641 22.48 -9.86 -20.70
CA SER A 641 23.91 -9.54 -20.57
C SER A 641 24.43 -9.89 -19.19
N ALA A 642 23.65 -9.61 -18.15
CA ALA A 642 23.98 -9.92 -16.78
C ALA A 642 24.08 -11.43 -16.56
N TYR A 643 23.10 -12.19 -17.02
CA TYR A 643 23.12 -13.65 -16.94
C TYR A 643 24.32 -14.26 -17.66
N ALA A 644 24.56 -13.89 -18.91
CA ALA A 644 25.66 -14.43 -19.70
C ALA A 644 27.03 -14.20 -19.04
N GLU A 645 27.25 -13.02 -18.47
CA GLU A 645 28.52 -12.68 -17.85
C GLU A 645 28.71 -13.34 -16.47
N LEU A 646 27.65 -13.36 -15.63
CA LEU A 646 27.68 -13.96 -14.28
C LEU A 646 27.70 -15.50 -14.34
N LEU A 647 27.07 -16.11 -15.36
CA LEU A 647 27.09 -17.54 -15.60
C LEU A 647 28.51 -18.07 -15.80
N SER A 648 29.41 -17.28 -16.38
CA SER A 648 30.82 -17.68 -16.61
C SER A 648 31.58 -17.98 -15.31
N ASP A 649 31.10 -17.49 -14.19
CA ASP A 649 31.68 -17.71 -12.87
C ASP A 649 30.96 -18.87 -12.11
N GLN A 650 29.98 -19.56 -12.73
CA GLN A 650 29.24 -20.69 -12.18
C GLN A 650 29.64 -22.03 -12.78
N PRO A 651 29.37 -23.16 -12.14
CA PRO A 651 29.53 -24.50 -12.76
C PRO A 651 28.69 -24.63 -14.03
N ASP A 652 29.22 -25.35 -15.03
CA ASP A 652 28.51 -25.66 -16.28
C ASP A 652 27.19 -26.43 -16.06
N ASP A 653 27.14 -27.24 -15.00
CA ASP A 653 25.98 -28.01 -14.60
C ASP A 653 25.02 -27.07 -13.79
N PRO A 654 23.85 -26.70 -14.32
CA PRO A 654 22.94 -25.76 -13.66
C PRO A 654 22.40 -26.28 -12.31
N VAL A 655 22.43 -27.58 -12.09
CA VAL A 655 22.03 -28.20 -10.81
C VAL A 655 23.01 -27.84 -9.68
N LYS A 656 24.23 -27.46 -10.02
CA LYS A 656 25.31 -27.09 -9.07
C LYS A 656 25.48 -25.57 -8.90
N TRP A 657 24.61 -24.75 -9.48
CA TRP A 657 24.68 -23.31 -9.24
C TRP A 657 24.59 -22.98 -7.75
N SER A 658 25.26 -21.93 -7.33
CA SER A 658 25.09 -21.42 -5.97
C SER A 658 23.65 -20.95 -5.76
N ASP A 659 23.15 -21.05 -4.53
CA ASP A 659 21.80 -20.60 -4.18
C ASP A 659 21.63 -19.09 -4.49
N ALA A 660 22.66 -18.28 -4.21
CA ALA A 660 22.69 -16.86 -4.54
C ALA A 660 22.52 -16.59 -6.05
N PHE A 661 23.18 -17.38 -6.91
CA PHE A 661 23.03 -17.22 -8.35
C PHE A 661 21.66 -17.71 -8.84
N ALA A 662 21.16 -18.81 -8.28
CA ALA A 662 19.83 -19.32 -8.62
C ALA A 662 18.73 -18.32 -8.25
N SER A 663 18.83 -17.68 -7.07
CA SER A 663 17.91 -16.63 -6.63
C SER A 663 18.00 -15.38 -7.52
N LEU A 664 19.21 -15.01 -7.96
CA LEU A 664 19.37 -13.93 -8.92
C LEU A 664 18.73 -14.27 -10.28
N VAL A 665 18.92 -15.51 -10.77
CA VAL A 665 18.29 -15.97 -12.03
C VAL A 665 16.78 -15.97 -11.94
N TRP A 666 16.22 -16.35 -10.79
CA TRP A 666 14.79 -16.20 -10.51
C TRP A 666 14.35 -14.72 -10.59
N ARG A 667 15.10 -13.82 -9.97
CA ARG A 667 14.75 -12.39 -9.95
C ARG A 667 14.78 -11.73 -11.34
N ILE A 668 15.79 -12.07 -12.15
CA ILE A 668 15.95 -11.45 -13.48
C ILE A 668 15.35 -12.26 -14.62
N HIS A 669 15.01 -13.53 -14.42
CA HIS A 669 14.37 -14.50 -15.33
C HIS A 669 14.69 -14.31 -16.82
N PRO A 670 15.99 -14.38 -17.24
CA PRO A 670 16.40 -14.15 -18.60
C PRO A 670 15.97 -15.31 -19.51
N LYS A 671 15.62 -15.03 -20.77
CA LYS A 671 15.19 -16.05 -21.76
C LYS A 671 16.25 -17.12 -22.00
N SER A 672 17.51 -16.76 -21.99
CA SER A 672 18.62 -17.70 -22.19
C SER A 672 18.77 -18.71 -21.05
N ALA A 673 18.14 -18.51 -19.89
CA ALA A 673 18.15 -19.46 -18.76
C ALA A 673 17.10 -20.58 -18.88
N VAL A 674 16.17 -20.56 -19.85
CA VAL A 674 15.04 -21.49 -19.97
C VAL A 674 15.45 -22.95 -19.85
N ASN A 675 16.49 -23.41 -20.60
CA ASN A 675 16.94 -24.80 -20.53
C ASN A 675 17.53 -25.16 -19.17
N ALA A 676 18.33 -24.28 -18.57
CA ALA A 676 18.93 -24.50 -17.25
C ALA A 676 17.85 -24.55 -16.15
N LEU A 677 16.85 -23.69 -16.20
CA LEU A 677 15.72 -23.70 -15.27
C LEU A 677 14.88 -24.98 -15.40
N LYS A 678 14.65 -25.47 -16.63
CA LYS A 678 14.00 -26.77 -16.85
C LYS A 678 14.79 -27.93 -16.26
N GLU A 679 16.11 -27.97 -16.45
CA GLU A 679 16.98 -29.00 -15.88
C GLU A 679 16.92 -28.98 -14.34
N ARG A 680 16.98 -27.79 -13.72
CA ARG A 680 16.87 -27.62 -12.27
C ARG A 680 15.50 -28.08 -11.74
N ALA A 681 14.39 -27.71 -12.42
CA ALA A 681 13.04 -28.10 -12.02
C ALA A 681 12.84 -29.64 -12.02
N LEU A 682 13.55 -30.36 -12.89
CA LEU A 682 13.48 -31.81 -13.03
C LEU A 682 14.55 -32.57 -12.22
N ALA A 683 15.53 -31.88 -11.61
CA ALA A 683 16.64 -32.52 -10.92
C ALA A 683 16.23 -33.18 -9.60
N GLU A 684 16.45 -34.49 -9.46
CA GLU A 684 16.12 -35.22 -8.22
C GLU A 684 16.95 -34.79 -7.01
N SER A 685 18.16 -34.26 -7.23
CA SER A 685 19.08 -33.83 -6.18
C SER A 685 18.75 -32.49 -5.54
N LEU A 686 17.91 -31.67 -6.15
CA LEU A 686 17.52 -30.37 -5.61
C LEU A 686 16.35 -30.50 -4.63
N SER A 687 16.34 -29.61 -3.63
CA SER A 687 15.22 -29.49 -2.69
C SER A 687 13.93 -29.06 -3.42
N PRO A 688 12.75 -29.38 -2.88
CA PRO A 688 11.48 -28.96 -3.46
C PRO A 688 11.40 -27.44 -3.71
N ASN A 689 11.88 -26.63 -2.77
CA ASN A 689 11.86 -25.16 -2.89
C ASN A 689 12.70 -24.66 -4.08
N LEU A 690 13.88 -25.20 -4.30
CA LEU A 690 14.74 -24.80 -5.43
C LEU A 690 14.15 -25.25 -6.79
N LYS A 691 13.43 -26.36 -6.81
CA LYS A 691 12.67 -26.79 -7.99
C LYS A 691 11.51 -25.85 -8.29
N ILE A 692 10.72 -25.51 -7.25
CA ILE A 692 9.59 -24.57 -7.36
C ILE A 692 10.10 -23.20 -7.84
N GLN A 693 11.18 -22.68 -7.25
CA GLN A 693 11.81 -21.43 -7.67
C GLN A 693 12.16 -21.44 -9.16
N SER A 694 12.65 -22.58 -9.67
CA SER A 694 12.98 -22.72 -11.11
C SER A 694 11.71 -22.75 -12.00
N VAL A 695 10.63 -23.38 -11.52
CA VAL A 695 9.32 -23.36 -12.21
C VAL A 695 8.73 -21.96 -12.19
N ASP A 696 8.79 -21.28 -11.05
CA ASP A 696 8.29 -19.90 -10.93
C ASP A 696 9.09 -18.94 -11.84
N ALA A 697 10.42 -19.04 -11.88
CA ALA A 697 11.24 -18.25 -12.80
C ALA A 697 10.82 -18.41 -14.27
N LEU A 698 10.58 -19.67 -14.70
CA LEU A 698 10.08 -19.95 -16.05
C LEU A 698 8.74 -19.29 -16.35
N ALA A 699 7.86 -19.22 -15.36
CA ALA A 699 6.52 -18.66 -15.52
C ALA A 699 6.54 -17.14 -15.79
N PHE A 700 7.60 -16.43 -15.43
CA PHE A 700 7.76 -15.00 -15.69
C PHE A 700 8.50 -14.71 -17.02
N ILE A 701 8.97 -15.75 -17.74
CA ILE A 701 9.60 -15.61 -19.07
C ILE A 701 8.52 -15.65 -20.16
N ASN A 702 8.28 -14.53 -20.80
CA ASN A 702 7.31 -14.41 -21.90
C ASN A 702 7.97 -14.80 -23.23
N ASP A 703 8.07 -16.13 -23.44
CA ASP A 703 8.72 -16.71 -24.64
C ASP A 703 8.17 -18.10 -24.95
N ARG A 704 8.18 -18.49 -26.23
CA ARG A 704 7.71 -19.82 -26.69
C ARG A 704 8.48 -20.97 -26.06
N ASP A 705 9.80 -20.80 -25.87
CA ASP A 705 10.65 -21.84 -25.28
C ASP A 705 10.34 -22.05 -23.81
N ALA A 706 9.93 -21.02 -23.08
CA ALA A 706 9.48 -21.13 -21.70
C ALA A 706 8.16 -21.95 -21.60
N VAL A 707 7.20 -21.71 -22.51
CA VAL A 707 5.98 -22.51 -22.60
C VAL A 707 6.32 -23.97 -22.87
N ALA A 708 7.18 -24.26 -23.86
CA ALA A 708 7.61 -25.60 -24.19
C ALA A 708 8.33 -26.30 -23.00
N ALA A 709 9.17 -25.56 -22.28
CA ALA A 709 9.85 -26.05 -21.09
C ALA A 709 8.86 -26.40 -19.96
N MET A 710 7.87 -25.55 -19.70
CA MET A 710 6.85 -25.77 -18.69
C MET A 710 5.97 -26.99 -19.01
N LEU A 711 5.56 -27.14 -20.28
CA LEU A 711 4.84 -28.34 -20.76
C LEU A 711 5.69 -29.62 -20.57
N ALA A 712 6.98 -29.57 -20.87
CA ALA A 712 7.89 -30.69 -20.68
C ALA A 712 8.07 -31.03 -19.19
N ILE A 713 8.16 -30.06 -18.29
CA ILE A 713 8.23 -30.27 -16.83
C ILE A 713 6.95 -30.95 -16.34
N ASN A 714 5.80 -30.42 -16.70
CA ASN A 714 4.50 -30.95 -16.30
C ASN A 714 4.33 -32.42 -16.74
N LYS A 715 4.76 -32.74 -17.97
CA LYS A 715 4.66 -34.10 -18.54
C LYS A 715 5.66 -35.07 -17.90
N SER A 716 6.89 -34.61 -17.60
CA SER A 716 8.00 -35.50 -17.25
C SER A 716 8.25 -35.62 -15.75
N SER A 717 7.76 -34.67 -14.94
CA SER A 717 8.00 -34.70 -13.50
C SER A 717 7.28 -35.86 -12.83
N THR A 718 8.01 -36.56 -11.96
CA THR A 718 7.49 -37.59 -11.05
C THR A 718 7.12 -37.01 -9.68
N ASP A 719 7.59 -35.79 -9.40
CA ASP A 719 7.30 -35.05 -8.17
C ASP A 719 5.89 -34.42 -8.29
N LYS A 720 5.00 -34.82 -7.38
CA LYS A 720 3.61 -34.37 -7.38
C LYS A 720 3.49 -32.86 -7.26
N THR A 721 4.27 -32.23 -6.37
CA THR A 721 4.23 -30.77 -6.13
C THR A 721 4.67 -30.01 -7.37
N ILE A 722 5.76 -30.43 -8.01
CA ILE A 722 6.26 -29.78 -9.25
C ILE A 722 5.23 -29.92 -10.37
N LYS A 723 4.57 -31.07 -10.45
CA LYS A 723 3.54 -31.29 -11.46
C LYS A 723 2.31 -30.40 -11.22
N GLU A 724 1.87 -30.28 -9.98
CA GLU A 724 0.75 -29.42 -9.60
C GLU A 724 1.09 -27.93 -9.83
N THR A 725 2.27 -27.49 -9.41
CA THR A 725 2.75 -26.11 -9.61
C THR A 725 2.86 -25.77 -11.11
N SER A 726 3.50 -26.63 -11.90
CA SER A 726 3.63 -26.40 -13.35
C SER A 726 2.28 -26.42 -14.08
N GLN A 727 1.34 -27.28 -13.64
CA GLN A 727 -0.02 -27.30 -14.18
C GLN A 727 -0.76 -25.99 -13.90
N TRP A 728 -0.68 -25.51 -12.65
CA TRP A 728 -1.30 -24.24 -12.27
C TRP A 728 -0.76 -23.07 -13.11
N TRP A 729 0.57 -23.00 -13.31
CA TRP A 729 1.17 -21.96 -14.14
C TRP A 729 0.75 -22.06 -15.61
N LEU A 730 0.65 -23.27 -16.16
CA LEU A 730 0.16 -23.47 -17.53
C LEU A 730 -1.29 -23.00 -17.66
N ASP A 731 -2.17 -23.38 -16.72
CA ASP A 731 -3.57 -22.99 -16.74
C ASP A 731 -3.77 -21.49 -16.55
N PHE A 732 -2.92 -20.86 -15.74
CA PHE A 732 -2.94 -19.43 -15.53
C PHE A 732 -2.37 -18.66 -16.73
N ARG A 733 -1.14 -18.97 -17.16
CA ARG A 733 -0.43 -18.21 -18.20
C ARG A 733 -0.99 -18.38 -19.60
N LYS A 734 -1.62 -19.50 -19.94
CA LYS A 734 -2.27 -19.68 -21.25
C LYS A 734 -3.35 -18.66 -21.54
N ASN A 735 -3.99 -18.12 -20.50
CA ASN A 735 -5.04 -17.12 -20.60
C ASN A 735 -4.54 -15.69 -20.37
N ASN A 736 -3.25 -15.51 -20.12
CA ASN A 736 -2.61 -14.26 -19.80
C ASN A 736 -1.37 -14.05 -20.70
N ASP A 737 -0.21 -13.87 -20.08
CA ASP A 737 1.02 -13.44 -20.74
C ASP A 737 1.55 -14.44 -21.80
N TRP A 738 1.12 -15.70 -21.77
CA TRP A 738 1.54 -16.74 -22.74
C TRP A 738 0.54 -16.99 -23.85
N PHE A 739 -0.58 -16.30 -23.88
CA PHE A 739 -1.64 -16.54 -24.87
C PHE A 739 -1.10 -16.53 -26.32
N ALA A 740 -0.29 -15.54 -26.65
CA ALA A 740 0.25 -15.35 -28.02
C ALA A 740 1.44 -16.27 -28.38
N PHE A 741 2.05 -16.96 -27.41
CA PHE A 741 3.29 -17.74 -27.65
C PHE A 741 3.04 -19.20 -28.00
N TRP A 742 1.78 -19.70 -27.90
CA TRP A 742 1.44 -21.10 -28.14
C TRP A 742 0.09 -21.27 -28.81
N ASP A 743 -0.04 -22.31 -29.62
CA ASP A 743 -1.34 -22.68 -30.22
C ASP A 743 -2.16 -23.51 -29.21
N TRP A 744 -2.96 -22.81 -28.42
CA TRP A 744 -3.80 -23.43 -27.37
C TRP A 744 -5.09 -24.04 -27.94
N GLU A 745 -5.53 -23.67 -29.18
CA GLU A 745 -6.77 -24.17 -29.79
C GLU A 745 -6.65 -25.62 -30.25
N ALA A 746 -5.45 -26.10 -30.48
CA ALA A 746 -5.22 -27.52 -30.81
C ALA A 746 -5.60 -28.47 -29.67
N GLU A 747 -5.81 -27.94 -28.43
CA GLU A 747 -6.15 -28.74 -27.25
C GLU A 747 -7.58 -28.52 -26.71
N ASN A 748 -8.31 -27.44 -27.04
CA ASN A 748 -9.64 -27.14 -26.48
C ASN A 748 -10.55 -26.44 -27.53
N GLY A 749 -11.31 -27.20 -28.28
CA GLY A 749 -12.34 -26.63 -29.15
C GLY A 749 -13.66 -26.44 -28.39
N GLU A 750 -14.14 -25.16 -28.29
CA GLU A 750 -15.59 -24.83 -28.30
C GLU A 750 -15.69 -23.27 -28.27
N GLY A 751 -16.26 -22.71 -29.35
CA GLY A 751 -16.63 -21.29 -29.42
C GLY A 751 -18.01 -21.04 -28.76
N PHE A 752 -18.26 -19.79 -28.33
CA PHE A 752 -19.53 -19.38 -27.71
C PHE A 752 -20.60 -19.19 -28.79
N SER A 753 -21.77 -19.85 -28.64
CA SER A 753 -22.94 -19.63 -29.47
C SER A 753 -24.22 -19.54 -28.63
N VAL A 754 -25.13 -18.63 -29.01
CA VAL A 754 -26.46 -18.58 -28.41
C VAL A 754 -27.29 -19.73 -29.02
N PRO A 755 -27.98 -20.55 -28.21
CA PRO A 755 -28.87 -21.57 -28.74
C PRO A 755 -29.97 -20.97 -29.65
N ASP A 756 -30.26 -21.62 -30.75
CA ASP A 756 -31.21 -21.14 -31.79
C ASP A 756 -32.57 -20.75 -31.20
N ASN A 757 -33.11 -21.52 -30.29
CA ASN A 757 -34.37 -21.22 -29.62
C ASN A 757 -34.33 -19.91 -28.80
N ILE A 758 -33.21 -19.61 -28.13
CA ILE A 758 -33.04 -18.35 -27.38
C ILE A 758 -32.85 -17.17 -28.35
N ALA A 759 -32.14 -17.38 -29.46
CA ALA A 759 -32.01 -16.37 -30.51
C ALA A 759 -33.36 -15.98 -31.14
N GLU A 760 -34.20 -16.97 -31.48
CA GLU A 760 -35.56 -16.72 -32.01
C GLU A 760 -36.43 -15.95 -31.00
N LEU A 761 -36.42 -16.35 -29.71
CA LEU A 761 -37.16 -15.64 -28.65
C LEU A 761 -36.68 -14.18 -28.45
N ASN A 762 -35.39 -13.97 -28.57
CA ASN A 762 -34.78 -12.62 -28.45
C ASN A 762 -35.21 -11.74 -29.64
N GLU A 763 -35.29 -12.25 -30.86
CA GLU A 763 -35.83 -11.54 -32.01
C GLU A 763 -37.29 -11.12 -31.78
N ILE A 764 -38.14 -12.04 -31.28
CA ILE A 764 -39.56 -11.76 -30.96
C ILE A 764 -39.65 -10.67 -29.89
N LEU A 765 -38.79 -10.74 -28.85
CA LEU A 765 -38.76 -9.80 -27.72
C LEU A 765 -38.42 -8.40 -28.17
N LEU A 766 -37.46 -8.25 -29.05
CA LEU A 766 -36.91 -6.93 -29.51
C LEU A 766 -37.76 -6.32 -30.65
N ASN A 767 -38.52 -7.13 -31.38
CA ASN A 767 -39.34 -6.66 -32.51
C ASN A 767 -40.50 -5.78 -32.03
N GLN A 768 -40.46 -4.48 -32.34
CA GLN A 768 -41.45 -3.51 -31.94
C GLN A 768 -42.80 -3.67 -32.65
N ASP A 769 -42.83 -4.37 -33.78
CA ASP A 769 -44.07 -4.69 -34.52
C ASP A 769 -44.83 -5.87 -33.90
N THR A 770 -44.17 -6.59 -33.00
CA THR A 770 -44.77 -7.69 -32.24
C THR A 770 -45.56 -7.14 -31.05
N SER A 771 -46.74 -7.70 -30.80
CA SER A 771 -47.58 -7.24 -29.68
C SER A 771 -46.89 -7.41 -28.35
N THR A 772 -47.06 -6.46 -27.43
CA THR A 772 -46.42 -6.48 -26.08
C THR A 772 -46.67 -7.81 -25.36
N LYS A 773 -47.85 -8.40 -25.51
CA LYS A 773 -48.18 -9.71 -24.92
C LYS A 773 -47.23 -10.79 -25.42
N LYS A 774 -46.98 -10.91 -26.74
CA LYS A 774 -46.07 -11.89 -27.32
C LYS A 774 -44.62 -11.65 -26.94
N ARG A 775 -44.23 -10.38 -26.82
CA ARG A 775 -42.88 -10.01 -26.33
C ARG A 775 -42.70 -10.43 -24.88
N ILE A 776 -43.71 -10.27 -24.01
CA ILE A 776 -43.68 -10.75 -22.62
C ILE A 776 -43.66 -12.28 -22.57
N GLU A 777 -44.44 -12.98 -23.43
CA GLU A 777 -44.41 -14.44 -23.51
C GLU A 777 -43.02 -14.96 -23.87
N ALA A 778 -42.37 -14.37 -24.88
CA ALA A 778 -41.00 -14.71 -25.26
C ALA A 778 -39.98 -14.42 -24.13
N GLY A 779 -40.10 -13.26 -23.47
CA GLY A 779 -39.28 -12.91 -22.33
C GLY A 779 -39.45 -13.86 -21.14
N ASN A 780 -40.66 -14.29 -20.85
CA ASN A 780 -40.94 -15.28 -19.80
C ASN A 780 -40.31 -16.64 -20.08
N GLU A 781 -40.28 -17.07 -21.34
CA GLU A 781 -39.63 -18.30 -21.74
C GLU A 781 -38.11 -18.20 -21.64
N MET A 782 -37.51 -17.08 -22.10
CA MET A 782 -36.08 -16.78 -21.93
C MET A 782 -35.68 -16.73 -20.45
N ALA A 783 -36.54 -16.18 -19.59
CA ALA A 783 -36.30 -16.09 -18.15
C ALA A 783 -36.11 -17.44 -17.45
N GLY A 784 -36.52 -18.53 -18.05
CA GLY A 784 -36.40 -19.89 -17.50
C GLY A 784 -34.99 -20.53 -17.66
N SER A 785 -34.05 -19.88 -18.38
CA SER A 785 -32.72 -20.43 -18.65
C SER A 785 -31.60 -19.46 -18.21
N LEU A 786 -30.37 -19.98 -18.03
CA LEU A 786 -29.20 -19.17 -17.69
C LEU A 786 -28.88 -18.15 -18.81
N ILE A 787 -28.77 -18.63 -20.05
CA ILE A 787 -28.40 -17.80 -21.21
C ILE A 787 -29.48 -16.75 -21.50
N GLY A 788 -30.75 -17.19 -21.50
CA GLY A 788 -31.87 -16.26 -21.70
C GLY A 788 -32.01 -15.24 -20.57
N GLY A 789 -31.81 -15.65 -19.31
CA GLY A 789 -31.78 -14.75 -18.14
C GLY A 789 -30.70 -13.69 -18.24
N ARG A 790 -29.48 -14.07 -18.59
CA ARG A 790 -28.35 -13.14 -18.81
C ARG A 790 -28.65 -12.13 -19.93
N LEU A 791 -29.24 -12.58 -21.04
CA LEU A 791 -29.65 -11.70 -22.12
C LEU A 791 -30.72 -10.70 -21.69
N LEU A 792 -31.74 -11.14 -20.96
CA LEU A 792 -32.80 -10.26 -20.46
C LEU A 792 -32.24 -9.16 -19.54
N ILE A 793 -31.31 -9.51 -18.64
CA ILE A 793 -30.65 -8.55 -17.76
C ILE A 793 -29.84 -7.56 -18.59
N SER A 794 -29.04 -8.04 -19.56
CA SER A 794 -28.28 -7.19 -20.48
C SER A 794 -29.16 -6.22 -21.27
N LEU A 795 -30.32 -6.68 -21.77
CA LEU A 795 -31.27 -5.83 -22.50
C LEU A 795 -31.93 -4.77 -21.59
N ALA A 796 -32.23 -5.14 -20.35
CA ALA A 796 -32.79 -4.22 -19.36
C ALA A 796 -31.76 -3.15 -18.95
N ALA A 797 -30.50 -3.55 -18.73
CA ALA A 797 -29.38 -2.65 -18.39
C ALA A 797 -29.13 -1.59 -19.50
N LYS A 798 -29.40 -1.93 -20.75
CA LYS A 798 -29.27 -1.06 -21.93
C LYS A 798 -30.53 -0.28 -22.29
N ASP A 799 -31.55 -0.30 -21.45
CA ASP A 799 -32.84 0.34 -21.69
C ASP A 799 -33.53 -0.13 -23.02
N GLN A 800 -33.21 -1.35 -23.47
CA GLN A 800 -33.77 -1.93 -24.71
C GLN A 800 -35.14 -2.61 -24.50
N LEU A 801 -35.58 -2.73 -23.25
CA LEU A 801 -36.87 -3.24 -22.86
C LEU A 801 -37.77 -2.13 -22.33
N SER A 802 -39.03 -2.08 -22.80
CA SER A 802 -39.99 -1.14 -22.24
C SER A 802 -40.40 -1.52 -20.81
N ASN A 803 -40.78 -0.54 -19.98
CA ASN A 803 -41.24 -0.76 -18.61
C ASN A 803 -42.39 -1.79 -18.51
N GLU A 804 -43.25 -1.84 -19.51
CA GLU A 804 -44.37 -2.82 -19.57
C GLU A 804 -43.87 -4.24 -19.76
N VAL A 805 -42.85 -4.44 -20.61
CA VAL A 805 -42.20 -5.76 -20.82
C VAL A 805 -41.45 -6.14 -19.57
N ILE A 806 -40.64 -5.25 -18.99
CA ILE A 806 -39.90 -5.46 -17.72
C ILE A 806 -40.86 -5.92 -16.63
N SER A 807 -41.97 -5.19 -16.45
CA SER A 807 -43.00 -5.54 -15.44
C SER A 807 -43.64 -6.91 -15.71
N GLY A 808 -43.86 -7.23 -16.98
CA GLY A 808 -44.50 -8.51 -17.39
C GLY A 808 -43.63 -9.76 -17.21
N ILE A 809 -42.29 -9.60 -17.26
CA ILE A 809 -41.37 -10.73 -17.10
C ILE A 809 -40.75 -10.79 -15.70
N SER A 810 -41.01 -9.81 -14.82
CA SER A 810 -40.40 -9.72 -13.48
C SER A 810 -40.65 -10.98 -12.65
N GLU A 811 -41.83 -11.54 -12.63
CA GLU A 811 -42.12 -12.75 -11.85
C GLU A 811 -41.35 -13.98 -12.38
N ALA A 812 -41.24 -14.12 -13.69
CA ALA A 812 -40.53 -15.24 -14.29
C ALA A 812 -39.05 -15.21 -14.03
N ILE A 813 -38.39 -14.01 -14.12
CA ILE A 813 -36.96 -13.89 -13.94
C ILE A 813 -36.54 -14.12 -12.46
N PHE A 814 -37.37 -13.70 -11.50
CA PHE A 814 -37.14 -14.02 -10.08
C PHE A 814 -37.45 -15.47 -9.71
N ASN A 815 -38.07 -16.25 -10.57
CA ASN A 815 -38.28 -17.69 -10.44
C ASN A 815 -37.26 -18.52 -11.22
N ASN A 816 -36.24 -17.89 -11.83
CA ASN A 816 -35.15 -18.60 -12.53
C ASN A 816 -34.45 -19.57 -11.57
N PRO A 817 -34.10 -20.80 -12.00
CA PRO A 817 -33.40 -21.77 -11.15
C PRO A 817 -32.01 -21.27 -10.69
N GLU A 818 -31.36 -20.46 -11.51
CA GLU A 818 -30.00 -19.96 -11.21
C GLU A 818 -30.03 -18.77 -10.23
N LEU A 819 -29.23 -18.85 -9.15
CA LEU A 819 -29.13 -17.81 -8.15
C LEU A 819 -28.56 -16.50 -8.75
N GLU A 820 -27.62 -16.62 -9.68
CA GLU A 820 -27.03 -15.52 -10.43
C GLU A 820 -28.11 -14.65 -11.07
N ILE A 821 -29.03 -15.26 -11.81
CA ILE A 821 -30.08 -14.54 -12.53
C ILE A 821 -31.02 -13.83 -11.56
N ARG A 822 -31.46 -14.51 -10.49
CA ARG A 822 -32.32 -13.90 -9.47
C ARG A 822 -31.67 -12.70 -8.76
N THR A 823 -30.36 -12.78 -8.53
CA THR A 823 -29.60 -11.72 -7.89
C THR A 823 -29.46 -10.52 -8.81
N LEU A 824 -28.95 -10.72 -10.02
CA LEU A 824 -28.72 -9.67 -11.00
C LEU A 824 -30.04 -9.00 -11.50
N ALA A 825 -31.12 -9.77 -11.51
CA ALA A 825 -32.44 -9.23 -11.89
C ALA A 825 -32.91 -8.09 -10.97
N SER A 826 -32.50 -8.07 -9.69
CA SER A 826 -32.94 -7.08 -8.70
C SER A 826 -32.53 -5.64 -9.04
N GLU A 827 -31.57 -5.44 -9.92
CA GLU A 827 -31.18 -4.11 -10.40
C GLU A 827 -32.21 -3.48 -11.35
N HIS A 828 -32.80 -4.29 -12.24
CA HIS A 828 -33.62 -3.80 -13.34
C HIS A 828 -35.10 -4.21 -13.25
N PHE A 829 -35.41 -5.22 -12.40
CA PHE A 829 -36.73 -5.79 -12.24
C PHE A 829 -37.19 -5.64 -10.79
N LYS A 830 -38.50 -5.42 -10.57
CA LYS A 830 -39.08 -5.29 -9.24
C LYS A 830 -39.93 -6.51 -8.88
N LYS A 831 -39.64 -7.10 -7.71
CA LYS A 831 -40.43 -8.18 -7.14
C LYS A 831 -41.62 -7.61 -6.38
N SER A 832 -42.86 -8.11 -6.69
CA SER A 832 -44.05 -7.62 -6.00
C SER A 832 -44.11 -8.10 -4.56
N GLY A 833 -44.32 -7.20 -3.58
CA GLY A 833 -44.62 -7.54 -2.17
C GLY A 833 -43.43 -7.76 -1.25
N GLU A 834 -42.24 -7.28 -1.57
CA GLU A 834 -41.03 -7.43 -0.77
C GLU A 834 -41.10 -6.59 0.52
N LYS A 835 -40.94 -7.24 1.69
CA LYS A 835 -40.93 -6.59 3.01
C LYS A 835 -39.46 -6.36 3.43
N GLN A 836 -39.08 -5.10 3.64
CA GLN A 836 -37.74 -4.75 4.12
C GLN A 836 -37.50 -5.29 5.55
N MET A 837 -36.35 -5.92 5.78
CA MET A 837 -35.89 -6.34 7.10
C MET A 837 -35.30 -5.14 7.86
N ALA A 838 -35.69 -5.01 9.12
CA ALA A 838 -35.24 -3.90 9.95
C ALA A 838 -34.14 -4.34 10.93
N ILE A 839 -32.90 -3.85 10.76
CA ILE A 839 -31.75 -4.15 11.62
C ILE A 839 -32.08 -3.97 13.12
N PRO A 840 -32.74 -2.88 13.58
CA PRO A 840 -33.06 -2.71 14.99
C PRO A 840 -33.98 -3.81 15.58
N ALA A 841 -34.78 -4.47 14.75
CA ALA A 841 -35.59 -5.60 15.19
C ALA A 841 -34.74 -6.86 15.37
N ILE A 842 -33.79 -7.13 14.47
CA ILE A 842 -32.89 -8.27 14.52
C ILE A 842 -31.88 -8.16 15.67
N LEU A 843 -31.40 -6.95 15.98
CA LEU A 843 -30.49 -6.72 17.11
C LEU A 843 -31.08 -7.12 18.45
N LYS A 844 -32.41 -7.06 18.60
CA LYS A 844 -33.13 -7.49 19.82
C LYS A 844 -33.27 -9.01 19.97
N LEU A 845 -32.96 -9.75 18.90
CA LEU A 845 -33.04 -11.21 18.92
C LEU A 845 -31.75 -11.80 19.49
N THR A 846 -31.91 -12.85 20.31
CA THR A 846 -30.77 -13.64 20.79
C THR A 846 -30.34 -14.58 19.67
N GLY A 847 -29.06 -14.47 19.25
CA GLY A 847 -28.43 -15.33 18.25
C GLY A 847 -27.83 -16.59 18.91
N ASP A 848 -27.87 -17.69 18.19
CA ASP A 848 -27.25 -18.99 18.53
C ASP A 848 -26.16 -19.27 17.50
N SER A 849 -24.88 -19.23 17.90
CA SER A 849 -23.74 -19.40 16.98
C SER A 849 -23.70 -20.77 16.31
N GLY A 850 -24.13 -21.86 16.98
CA GLY A 850 -24.18 -23.19 16.36
C GLY A 850 -25.26 -23.30 15.27
N LYS A 851 -26.41 -22.63 15.44
CA LYS A 851 -27.39 -22.49 14.37
C LYS A 851 -26.91 -21.56 13.27
N GLY A 852 -26.17 -20.52 13.64
CA GLY A 852 -25.50 -19.59 12.71
C GLY A 852 -24.50 -20.29 11.79
N GLU A 853 -23.68 -21.19 12.35
CA GLU A 853 -22.80 -22.06 11.57
C GLU A 853 -23.57 -22.90 10.55
N SER A 854 -24.70 -23.46 10.92
CA SER A 854 -25.55 -24.25 10.03
C SER A 854 -26.11 -23.38 8.88
N VAL A 855 -26.48 -22.13 9.17
CA VAL A 855 -26.89 -21.15 8.14
C VAL A 855 -25.71 -20.83 7.22
N PHE A 856 -24.55 -20.55 7.77
CA PHE A 856 -23.32 -20.27 7.02
C PHE A 856 -22.97 -21.41 6.06
N LEU A 857 -22.91 -22.65 6.56
CA LEU A 857 -22.60 -23.83 5.77
C LEU A 857 -23.61 -24.08 4.64
N SER A 858 -24.89 -23.74 4.83
CA SER A 858 -25.94 -24.02 3.84
C SER A 858 -26.15 -22.86 2.83
N LYS A 859 -25.75 -21.62 3.14
CA LYS A 859 -26.07 -20.43 2.35
C LYS A 859 -24.86 -19.64 1.89
N CYS A 860 -23.80 -19.58 2.70
CA CYS A 860 -22.67 -18.68 2.47
C CYS A 860 -21.45 -19.37 1.83
N THR A 861 -21.20 -20.65 2.16
CA THR A 861 -20.06 -21.44 1.65
C THR A 861 -20.05 -21.64 0.13
N THR A 862 -21.17 -21.41 -0.55
CA THR A 862 -21.21 -21.42 -2.01
C THR A 862 -20.29 -20.34 -2.61
N CYS A 863 -20.13 -19.21 -1.93
CA CYS A 863 -19.33 -18.09 -2.40
C CYS A 863 -18.17 -17.72 -1.46
N HIS A 864 -18.37 -17.87 -0.15
CA HIS A 864 -17.41 -17.43 0.85
C HIS A 864 -16.63 -18.57 1.49
N LYS A 865 -15.36 -18.30 1.73
CA LYS A 865 -14.44 -19.19 2.42
C LYS A 865 -14.36 -18.85 3.92
N ASN A 866 -14.19 -19.91 4.75
CA ASN A 866 -13.77 -19.83 6.14
C ASN A 866 -12.73 -20.93 6.38
N GLY A 867 -11.46 -20.58 6.47
CA GLY A 867 -10.35 -21.51 6.52
C GLY A 867 -10.33 -22.40 5.25
N ILE A 868 -10.50 -23.71 5.44
CA ILE A 868 -10.56 -24.68 4.33
C ILE A 868 -12.01 -24.97 3.87
N THR A 869 -13.01 -24.36 4.50
CA THR A 869 -14.43 -24.64 4.21
C THR A 869 -15.01 -23.55 3.31
N GLY A 870 -15.70 -23.95 2.24
CA GLY A 870 -16.35 -23.04 1.29
C GLY A 870 -15.51 -22.74 0.05
N ASN A 871 -16.03 -21.85 -0.79
CA ASN A 871 -15.43 -21.47 -2.07
C ASN A 871 -14.88 -20.04 -2.03
N ASP A 872 -13.86 -19.83 -2.84
CA ASP A 872 -13.17 -18.54 -2.97
C ASP A 872 -13.77 -17.75 -4.16
N ILE A 873 -15.06 -17.41 -4.07
CA ILE A 873 -15.78 -16.61 -5.07
C ILE A 873 -16.03 -15.21 -4.54
N GLY A 874 -16.49 -15.10 -3.31
CA GLY A 874 -16.62 -13.86 -2.56
C GLY A 874 -15.46 -13.67 -1.57
N PRO A 875 -15.41 -12.54 -0.84
CA PRO A 875 -14.38 -12.29 0.19
C PRO A 875 -14.26 -13.43 1.20
N ASP A 876 -13.03 -13.73 1.62
CA ASP A 876 -12.77 -14.68 2.70
C ASP A 876 -13.30 -14.13 4.03
N LEU A 877 -14.07 -14.93 4.77
CA LEU A 877 -14.71 -14.54 6.02
C LEU A 877 -14.03 -15.15 7.26
N SER A 878 -12.84 -15.75 7.12
CA SER A 878 -12.15 -16.45 8.21
C SER A 878 -11.86 -15.56 9.43
N SER A 879 -11.72 -14.26 9.21
CA SER A 879 -11.45 -13.24 10.25
C SER A 879 -12.49 -12.12 10.32
N ILE A 880 -13.66 -12.34 9.74
CA ILE A 880 -14.68 -11.27 9.62
C ILE A 880 -15.14 -10.69 10.97
N GLY A 881 -15.11 -11.51 12.03
CA GLY A 881 -15.47 -11.08 13.38
C GLY A 881 -14.43 -10.19 14.07
N GLU A 882 -13.27 -9.98 13.45
CA GLU A 882 -12.29 -8.97 13.86
C GLU A 882 -12.56 -7.62 13.21
N LYS A 883 -13.26 -7.63 12.07
CA LYS A 883 -13.50 -6.46 11.24
C LYS A 883 -14.82 -5.77 11.54
N PHE A 884 -15.89 -6.54 11.71
CA PHE A 884 -17.25 -6.02 11.81
C PHE A 884 -17.89 -6.33 13.16
N ASP A 885 -18.64 -5.36 13.68
CA ASP A 885 -19.61 -5.59 14.78
C ASP A 885 -20.88 -6.27 14.25
N LYS A 886 -21.82 -6.52 15.16
CA LYS A 886 -23.08 -7.16 14.81
C LYS A 886 -23.94 -6.33 13.85
N THR A 887 -23.92 -5.03 13.97
CA THR A 887 -24.74 -4.11 13.17
C THR A 887 -24.19 -4.05 11.75
N ALA A 888 -22.87 -3.90 11.62
CA ALA A 888 -22.19 -3.86 10.33
C ALA A 888 -22.31 -5.18 9.56
N LEU A 889 -22.20 -6.33 10.24
CA LEU A 889 -22.44 -7.63 9.61
C LEU A 889 -23.88 -7.76 9.09
N LEU A 890 -24.86 -7.32 9.88
CA LEU A 890 -26.26 -7.34 9.46
C LEU A 890 -26.50 -6.42 8.27
N ASP A 891 -25.91 -5.23 8.27
CA ASP A 891 -26.03 -4.28 7.15
C ASP A 891 -25.41 -4.83 5.88
N ALA A 892 -24.19 -5.37 5.96
CA ALA A 892 -23.51 -5.99 4.80
C ALA A 892 -24.29 -7.18 4.20
N ILE A 893 -25.05 -7.93 5.01
CA ILE A 893 -25.83 -9.07 4.52
C ILE A 893 -27.20 -8.62 3.98
N ILE A 894 -27.80 -7.61 4.57
CA ILE A 894 -29.12 -7.10 4.18
C ILE A 894 -29.00 -6.18 2.98
N HIS A 895 -27.96 -5.34 2.94
CA HIS A 895 -27.70 -4.33 1.92
C HIS A 895 -26.33 -4.55 1.22
N PRO A 896 -26.06 -5.70 0.58
CA PRO A 896 -24.74 -6.06 0.09
C PRO A 896 -24.20 -5.12 -1.01
N ASN A 897 -25.05 -4.27 -1.56
CA ASN A 897 -24.68 -3.29 -2.60
C ASN A 897 -24.39 -1.89 -2.03
N ALA A 898 -24.55 -1.68 -0.73
CA ALA A 898 -24.24 -0.40 -0.10
C ALA A 898 -22.73 -0.11 -0.12
N SER A 899 -21.90 -1.18 -0.05
CA SER A 899 -20.45 -1.08 -0.18
C SER A 899 -19.92 -2.38 -0.80
N ILE A 900 -19.42 -2.30 -2.04
CA ILE A 900 -18.84 -3.45 -2.74
C ILE A 900 -17.33 -3.39 -2.61
N VAL A 901 -16.75 -4.49 -2.11
CA VAL A 901 -15.29 -4.65 -1.97
C VAL A 901 -14.63 -4.58 -3.34
N PHE A 902 -13.55 -3.81 -3.46
CA PHE A 902 -12.77 -3.74 -4.70
C PHE A 902 -12.32 -5.12 -5.18
N GLY A 903 -12.41 -5.34 -6.50
CA GLY A 903 -12.16 -6.65 -7.12
C GLY A 903 -13.36 -7.60 -7.09
N TYR A 904 -14.47 -7.19 -6.44
CA TYR A 904 -15.74 -7.91 -6.44
C TYR A 904 -16.87 -7.11 -7.13
N GLU A 905 -16.52 -6.04 -7.83
CA GLU A 905 -17.44 -5.32 -8.72
C GLU A 905 -17.64 -6.16 -9.99
N PRO A 906 -18.87 -6.52 -10.33
CA PRO A 906 -19.10 -7.36 -11.49
C PRO A 906 -19.09 -6.56 -12.80
N LEU A 907 -18.56 -7.20 -13.84
CA LEU A 907 -18.68 -6.77 -15.23
C LEU A 907 -19.73 -7.58 -15.96
N MET A 908 -20.42 -6.91 -16.86
CA MET A 908 -21.21 -7.55 -17.90
C MET A 908 -20.46 -7.42 -19.23
N ILE A 909 -20.14 -8.55 -19.86
CA ILE A 909 -19.55 -8.58 -21.20
C ILE A 909 -20.55 -9.24 -22.15
N LYS A 910 -20.88 -8.52 -23.24
CA LYS A 910 -21.63 -9.07 -24.35
C LYS A 910 -20.68 -9.38 -25.49
N THR A 911 -20.79 -10.62 -26.02
CA THR A 911 -19.98 -11.05 -27.15
C THR A 911 -20.67 -10.75 -28.49
N LYS A 912 -19.86 -10.68 -29.56
CA LYS A 912 -20.36 -10.54 -30.94
C LYS A 912 -21.25 -11.71 -31.37
N SER A 913 -21.12 -12.88 -30.73
CA SER A 913 -22.00 -14.04 -30.90
C SER A 913 -23.35 -13.87 -30.18
N GLY A 914 -23.54 -12.80 -29.42
CA GLY A 914 -24.78 -12.45 -28.73
C GLY A 914 -24.93 -13.00 -27.32
N GLN A 915 -23.94 -13.72 -26.77
CA GLN A 915 -23.98 -14.16 -25.38
C GLN A 915 -23.61 -13.02 -24.43
N ALA A 916 -24.20 -13.02 -23.23
CA ALA A 916 -23.83 -12.13 -22.15
C ALA A 916 -23.20 -12.93 -20.98
N PHE A 917 -22.09 -12.43 -20.46
CA PHE A 917 -21.37 -13.00 -19.31
C PHE A 917 -21.30 -11.98 -18.20
N PHE A 918 -21.44 -12.46 -16.97
CA PHE A 918 -21.34 -11.68 -15.74
C PHE A 918 -20.30 -12.31 -14.83
N GLY A 919 -19.46 -11.49 -14.23
CA GLY A 919 -18.45 -12.03 -13.33
C GLY A 919 -17.49 -10.94 -12.85
N PHE A 920 -16.60 -11.33 -11.97
CA PHE A 920 -15.51 -10.47 -11.52
C PHE A 920 -14.39 -10.46 -12.54
N LEU A 921 -13.86 -9.27 -12.84
CA LEU A 921 -12.71 -9.14 -13.72
C LEU A 921 -11.46 -9.66 -12.99
N LEU A 922 -10.89 -10.74 -13.46
CA LEU A 922 -9.61 -11.26 -12.97
C LEU A 922 -8.42 -10.67 -13.75
N SER A 923 -8.58 -10.54 -15.06
CA SER A 923 -7.50 -10.11 -15.94
C SER A 923 -8.05 -9.37 -17.16
N GLU A 924 -7.36 -8.32 -17.57
CA GLU A 924 -7.61 -7.60 -18.81
C GLU A 924 -6.29 -7.37 -19.56
N GLY A 925 -6.01 -8.18 -20.56
CA GLY A 925 -4.78 -8.14 -21.33
C GLY A 925 -4.96 -8.66 -22.73
N GLU A 926 -4.21 -9.68 -23.10
CA GLU A 926 -4.38 -10.42 -24.38
C GLU A 926 -5.77 -11.06 -24.47
N THR A 927 -6.37 -11.42 -23.34
CA THR A 927 -7.76 -11.82 -23.20
C THR A 927 -8.41 -11.13 -22.01
N THR A 928 -9.74 -11.07 -21.98
CA THR A 928 -10.48 -10.68 -20.77
C THR A 928 -10.93 -11.94 -20.04
N VAL A 929 -10.55 -12.07 -18.78
CA VAL A 929 -10.91 -13.23 -17.94
C VAL A 929 -11.86 -12.78 -16.84
N LEU A 930 -13.07 -13.34 -16.85
CA LEU A 930 -14.08 -13.17 -15.80
C LEU A 930 -14.14 -14.42 -14.92
N LYS A 931 -14.36 -14.24 -13.61
CA LYS A 931 -14.74 -15.31 -12.68
C LYS A 931 -16.24 -15.20 -12.41
N ASP A 932 -17.02 -16.16 -12.86
CA ASP A 932 -18.48 -16.16 -12.68
C ASP A 932 -18.90 -16.58 -11.26
N MET A 933 -20.20 -16.53 -10.95
CA MET A 933 -20.75 -16.90 -9.65
C MET A 933 -20.55 -18.37 -9.25
N THR A 934 -20.14 -19.23 -10.19
CA THR A 934 -19.79 -20.63 -9.91
C THR A 934 -18.31 -20.83 -9.61
N GLY A 935 -17.51 -19.75 -9.71
CA GLY A 935 -16.05 -19.77 -9.61
C GLY A 935 -15.36 -20.19 -10.92
N LYS A 936 -16.12 -20.42 -12.01
CA LYS A 936 -15.56 -20.76 -13.32
C LYS A 936 -14.94 -19.51 -13.96
N GLN A 937 -13.74 -19.67 -14.49
CA GLN A 937 -13.12 -18.64 -15.30
C GLN A 937 -13.66 -18.72 -16.75
N ILE A 938 -14.07 -17.56 -17.25
CA ILE A 938 -14.55 -17.36 -18.62
C ILE A 938 -13.53 -16.48 -19.31
N VAL A 939 -12.89 -17.02 -20.34
CA VAL A 939 -11.87 -16.34 -21.13
C VAL A 939 -12.52 -15.83 -22.42
N ILE A 940 -12.43 -14.54 -22.69
CA ILE A 940 -13.03 -13.90 -23.86
C ILE A 940 -11.94 -13.14 -24.60
N ALA A 941 -11.75 -13.49 -25.88
CA ALA A 941 -10.82 -12.76 -26.74
C ALA A 941 -11.33 -11.33 -26.97
N PRO A 942 -10.45 -10.32 -27.04
CA PRO A 942 -10.86 -8.93 -27.28
C PRO A 942 -11.70 -8.77 -28.56
N ASP A 943 -11.36 -9.54 -29.60
CA ASP A 943 -12.08 -9.52 -30.88
C ASP A 943 -13.51 -10.09 -30.79
N ASP A 944 -13.84 -10.85 -29.75
CA ASP A 944 -15.18 -11.40 -29.53
C ASP A 944 -16.06 -10.46 -28.71
N ILE A 945 -15.52 -9.44 -28.09
CA ILE A 945 -16.28 -8.51 -27.25
C ILE A 945 -17.05 -7.52 -28.14
N GLU A 946 -18.37 -7.46 -27.95
CA GLU A 946 -19.25 -6.43 -28.52
C GLU A 946 -19.35 -5.22 -27.57
N SER A 947 -19.57 -5.46 -26.28
CA SER A 947 -19.62 -4.41 -25.25
C SER A 947 -19.20 -4.94 -23.89
N LYS A 948 -18.66 -4.01 -23.06
CA LYS A 948 -18.23 -4.25 -21.69
C LYS A 948 -18.81 -3.15 -20.81
N GLU A 949 -19.51 -3.52 -19.77
CA GLU A 949 -20.20 -2.60 -18.87
C GLU A 949 -20.01 -3.00 -17.42
N LYS A 950 -19.64 -2.05 -16.56
CA LYS A 950 -19.60 -2.24 -15.12
C LYS A 950 -21.01 -2.23 -14.55
N MET A 951 -21.31 -3.13 -13.66
CA MET A 951 -22.60 -3.19 -12.99
C MET A 951 -22.56 -2.34 -11.72
N LYS A 952 -23.67 -1.72 -11.41
CA LYS A 952 -23.83 -0.91 -10.19
C LYS A 952 -24.09 -1.76 -8.94
N MET A 953 -24.43 -3.03 -9.14
CA MET A 953 -24.72 -3.98 -8.06
C MET A 953 -23.71 -5.11 -8.00
N GLY A 954 -23.38 -5.55 -6.76
CA GLY A 954 -22.60 -6.75 -6.52
C GLY A 954 -23.33 -8.04 -6.84
N ILE A 955 -22.59 -9.14 -6.94
CA ILE A 955 -23.14 -10.48 -7.17
C ILE A 955 -23.60 -11.15 -5.85
N MET A 956 -23.36 -10.55 -4.70
CA MET A 956 -23.81 -11.09 -3.41
C MET A 956 -25.33 -10.96 -3.29
N PRO A 957 -26.07 -12.08 -3.12
CA PRO A 957 -27.51 -12.02 -2.92
C PRO A 957 -27.86 -11.39 -1.56
N ASN A 958 -28.87 -10.55 -1.51
CA ASN A 958 -29.36 -10.03 -0.24
C ASN A 958 -30.02 -11.13 0.63
N ALA A 959 -30.24 -10.82 1.90
CA ALA A 959 -30.80 -11.77 2.87
C ALA A 959 -32.15 -12.40 2.41
N LEU A 960 -33.01 -11.61 1.74
CA LEU A 960 -34.30 -12.09 1.23
C LEU A 960 -34.13 -13.05 0.05
N ALA A 961 -33.20 -12.76 -0.85
CA ALA A 961 -32.90 -13.63 -2.00
C ALA A 961 -32.32 -14.99 -1.54
N LEU A 962 -31.60 -15.00 -0.42
CA LEU A 962 -31.10 -16.21 0.24
C LEU A 962 -32.17 -16.96 1.03
N GLY A 963 -33.35 -16.36 1.22
CA GLY A 963 -34.46 -16.92 2.00
C GLY A 963 -34.18 -16.93 3.52
N LEU A 964 -33.38 -16.00 4.01
CA LEU A 964 -33.05 -15.87 5.43
C LEU A 964 -34.19 -15.16 6.18
N THR A 965 -34.46 -15.62 7.41
CA THR A 965 -35.37 -14.96 8.35
C THR A 965 -34.60 -14.02 9.29
N GLU A 966 -35.30 -13.13 10.00
CA GLU A 966 -34.68 -12.27 11.03
C GLU A 966 -33.93 -13.08 12.10
N GLN A 967 -34.48 -14.29 12.47
CA GLN A 967 -33.82 -15.18 13.43
C GLN A 967 -32.57 -15.86 12.81
N ASP A 968 -32.59 -16.20 11.52
CA ASP A 968 -31.41 -16.74 10.84
C ASP A 968 -30.30 -15.71 10.78
N LEU A 969 -30.61 -14.44 10.56
CA LEU A 969 -29.66 -13.34 10.57
C LEU A 969 -29.06 -13.10 11.96
N ALA A 970 -29.91 -13.18 13.02
CA ALA A 970 -29.42 -13.09 14.38
C ALA A 970 -28.46 -14.24 14.75
N ASN A 971 -28.77 -15.47 14.28
CA ASN A 971 -27.92 -16.63 14.49
C ASN A 971 -26.63 -16.53 13.68
N LEU A 972 -26.73 -16.15 12.39
CA LEU A 972 -25.59 -16.02 11.48
C LEU A 972 -24.61 -14.95 11.98
N SER A 973 -25.10 -13.78 12.39
CA SER A 973 -24.25 -12.74 12.97
C SER A 973 -23.53 -13.20 14.24
N ALA A 974 -24.20 -13.98 15.10
CA ALA A 974 -23.58 -14.55 16.30
C ALA A 974 -22.45 -15.54 15.96
N TYR A 975 -22.57 -16.30 14.83
CA TYR A 975 -21.51 -17.18 14.36
C TYR A 975 -20.36 -16.38 13.74
N LEU A 976 -20.66 -15.46 12.81
CA LEU A 976 -19.63 -14.69 12.12
C LEU A 976 -18.74 -13.90 13.07
N LEU A 977 -19.28 -13.38 14.17
CA LEU A 977 -18.51 -12.71 15.22
C LEU A 977 -17.53 -13.64 15.97
N THR A 978 -17.67 -14.96 15.86
CA THR A 978 -16.70 -15.91 16.41
C THR A 978 -15.53 -16.19 15.47
N LEU A 979 -15.62 -15.78 14.21
CA LEU A 979 -14.58 -15.98 13.20
C LEU A 979 -13.49 -14.92 13.37
N LYS A 980 -12.51 -15.25 14.18
CA LYS A 980 -11.33 -14.43 14.47
C LYS A 980 -10.09 -15.26 14.19
N ASN A 981 -9.04 -14.61 13.68
CA ASN A 981 -7.76 -15.29 13.54
C ASN A 981 -7.30 -15.78 14.92
N SER A 982 -7.19 -17.07 15.08
CA SER A 982 -6.48 -17.60 16.23
C SER A 982 -5.03 -17.17 16.08
N THR A 983 -4.56 -16.25 16.92
CA THR A 983 -3.15 -15.89 17.05
C THR A 983 -2.29 -17.14 17.05
N LEU A 984 -1.52 -17.35 15.98
CA LEU A 984 -0.37 -18.24 15.98
C LEU A 984 0.81 -17.56 16.63
#